data_a230bad5ffe703b20e1642a613a4fb7d
#
_entry.id   a230bad5ffe703b20e1642a613a4fb7d
#
_cell.length_a   1.000
_cell.length_b   1.000
_cell.length_c   1.000
_cell.angle_alpha   90.00
_cell.angle_beta   90.00
_cell.angle_gamma   90.00
#
_symmetry.space_group_name_H-M   'P 1'
#
loop_
_entity.id
_entity.type
_entity.pdbx_description
1 polymer ?
#
loop_
_entity_poly.entity_id
_entity_poly.type
_entity_poly.pdbx_seq_one_letter_code
_entity_poly.pdbx_strand_id
1 'polypeptide(L)'
;MKKIRNYKTLAFGLAVLLFMLQITSSAAIWQTEKAKAATGPQDTSTIVVSGAAVTVDPNIVMSAVTAVEITKYSIAYQWSAVPNATSYYVYKYDTVQEKYDFYTVTTGTSIQVAGLAAGEEYYFAFYAVNDQTACRSDFVVSSQVFTKPEKVENFTISDNTTTSVMLRWTDIPSATGYIIYRAGTGGNFKKIGVASTGEYKDTTLSAGKTYQYKIVAYAGTEANVGEESPAVFTCSLPAAPTVTIKGGNQRVRLTWPAVTGANGYHVYINQNDQYVLLTTLEGKSNKKFIHTNLENNQIYKYYVTAYRNNVYNGMVYESKASIEKTGIPMEVSATSTQPKLYKSKSLFKKSAACKKNKDFSKKLDYAKSFAIPGMLNTNVAEFGCGTMVHRGITLAKSYFFVTAYDGRGEENSVVYVLTKDDKELVTTIILPNKSHAGGIAFDGKNLWITQAKTLRSIPFKTIKKALDEEAPYLELSSYGVEITLPQQAATVTYYKKLLWVASYDELKPGYLVSYKISKKGSKPELTPLKTISMPTRVQGIAFSSNGRLIVSRSCQTDPKKRGYMHQLDVYKPNLKKASKGIISLGKVRSTVAVPTMNEEITISGNRIYIVFESVSFYSAEQRVDRVCALPISYVTKLTKK
;
A
#
# COMPACT_ATOMS: atom_id res chain seq x y z
N MET A 1 23.36 14.55 -43.60
CA MET A 1 23.07 14.68 -42.13
C MET A 1 24.24 14.52 -41.18
N LYS A 2 25.49 14.35 -41.62
CA LYS A 2 26.68 14.23 -40.73
C LYS A 2 27.47 15.56 -40.51
N LYS A 3 27.18 16.61 -41.25
CA LYS A 3 27.90 17.92 -41.12
C LYS A 3 27.29 18.91 -40.11
N ILE A 4 26.02 18.72 -39.71
CA ILE A 4 25.34 19.66 -38.80
C ILE A 4 25.60 19.32 -37.29
N ARG A 5 26.10 18.12 -37.00
CA ARG A 5 26.38 17.68 -35.62
C ARG A 5 27.66 18.27 -35.03
N ASN A 6 28.64 18.66 -35.88
CA ASN A 6 29.93 19.18 -35.42
C ASN A 6 29.89 20.67 -35.04
N TYR A 7 28.93 21.46 -35.55
CA TYR A 7 28.84 22.89 -35.22
C TYR A 7 28.21 23.16 -33.84
N LYS A 8 27.27 22.30 -33.41
CA LYS A 8 26.68 22.45 -32.07
C LYS A 8 27.62 22.06 -30.94
N THR A 9 28.52 21.10 -31.15
CA THR A 9 29.52 20.68 -30.17
C THR A 9 30.66 21.71 -30.05
N LEU A 10 31.04 22.40 -31.17
CA LEU A 10 32.03 23.45 -31.13
C LEU A 10 31.50 24.74 -30.46
N ALA A 11 30.25 25.12 -30.71
CA ALA A 11 29.62 26.29 -30.09
C ALA A 11 29.41 26.08 -28.57
N PHE A 12 29.07 24.87 -28.12
CA PHE A 12 28.94 24.55 -26.70
C PHE A 12 30.31 24.54 -26.00
N GLY A 13 31.36 24.01 -26.65
CA GLY A 13 32.74 24.04 -26.15
C GLY A 13 33.29 25.46 -26.02
N LEU A 14 33.00 26.36 -26.97
CA LEU A 14 33.46 27.76 -26.94
C LEU A 14 32.72 28.58 -25.87
N ALA A 15 31.40 28.33 -25.67
CA ALA A 15 30.61 28.98 -24.61
C ALA A 15 31.08 28.54 -23.21
N VAL A 16 31.40 27.27 -23.02
CA VAL A 16 31.92 26.74 -21.75
C VAL A 16 33.34 27.28 -21.49
N LEU A 17 34.17 27.43 -22.53
CA LEU A 17 35.53 28.00 -22.41
C LEU A 17 35.48 29.49 -22.08
N LEU A 18 34.57 30.27 -22.69
CA LEU A 18 34.36 31.68 -22.36
C LEU A 18 33.80 31.87 -20.94
N PHE A 19 32.89 31.00 -20.51
CA PHE A 19 32.35 31.01 -19.14
C PHE A 19 33.42 30.64 -18.11
N MET A 20 34.29 29.66 -18.41
CA MET A 20 35.43 29.29 -17.57
C MET A 20 36.50 30.40 -17.52
N LEU A 21 36.76 31.13 -18.61
CA LEU A 21 37.68 32.27 -18.61
C LEU A 21 37.14 33.47 -17.82
N GLN A 22 35.83 33.72 -17.83
CA GLN A 22 35.21 34.75 -16.99
C GLN A 22 35.27 34.41 -15.50
N ILE A 23 35.08 33.13 -15.14
CA ILE A 23 35.17 32.67 -13.74
C ILE A 23 36.61 32.75 -13.23
N THR A 24 37.62 32.43 -14.07
CA THR A 24 39.02 32.50 -13.66
C THR A 24 39.52 33.95 -13.53
N SER A 25 39.03 34.87 -14.37
CA SER A 25 39.37 36.30 -14.26
C SER A 25 38.74 36.94 -13.03
N SER A 26 37.46 36.63 -12.74
CA SER A 26 36.78 37.12 -11.52
C SER A 26 37.43 36.58 -10.25
N ALA A 27 37.80 35.29 -10.22
CA ALA A 27 38.46 34.68 -9.06
C ALA A 27 39.87 35.24 -8.83
N ALA A 28 40.63 35.60 -9.89
CA ALA A 28 41.93 36.22 -9.78
C ALA A 28 41.86 37.66 -9.30
N ILE A 29 40.87 38.44 -9.77
CA ILE A 29 40.63 39.82 -9.28
C ILE A 29 40.19 39.76 -7.80
N TRP A 30 39.36 38.84 -7.42
CA TRP A 30 38.92 38.65 -6.02
C TRP A 30 40.06 38.29 -5.07
N GLN A 31 41.02 37.50 -5.51
CA GLN A 31 42.19 37.14 -4.68
C GLN A 31 43.16 38.32 -4.50
N THR A 32 43.32 39.22 -5.50
CA THR A 32 44.13 40.42 -5.38
C THR A 32 43.49 41.46 -4.46
N GLU A 33 42.17 41.63 -4.48
CA GLU A 33 41.45 42.51 -3.55
C GLU A 33 41.55 42.03 -2.10
N LYS A 34 41.42 40.72 -1.88
CA LYS A 34 41.61 40.10 -0.56
C LYS A 34 43.01 40.32 -0.02
N ALA A 35 44.05 40.24 -0.88
CA ALA A 35 45.42 40.48 -0.48
C ALA A 35 45.62 41.95 -0.03
N LYS A 36 45.07 42.94 -0.74
CA LYS A 36 45.15 44.36 -0.36
C LYS A 36 44.40 44.66 0.93
N ALA A 37 43.18 44.13 1.11
CA ALA A 37 42.44 44.29 2.34
C ALA A 37 43.14 43.69 3.56
N ALA A 38 43.94 42.62 3.38
CA ALA A 38 44.67 41.96 4.46
C ALA A 38 45.91 42.70 4.92
N THR A 39 46.45 43.65 4.11
CA THR A 39 47.70 44.37 4.46
C THR A 39 47.46 45.65 5.30
N GLY A 40 46.22 46.07 5.47
CA GLY A 40 45.86 47.26 6.21
C GLY A 40 46.12 48.56 5.44
N PRO A 41 45.83 49.72 6.05
CA PRO A 41 46.08 51.02 5.43
C PRO A 41 47.55 51.25 5.08
N GLN A 42 47.83 51.55 3.82
CA GLN A 42 49.18 51.80 3.32
C GLN A 42 49.56 53.29 3.42
N ASP A 43 48.60 54.20 3.36
CA ASP A 43 48.80 55.66 3.52
C ASP A 43 48.35 56.11 4.89
N THR A 44 49.34 56.48 5.70
CA THR A 44 49.14 56.97 7.07
C THR A 44 49.36 58.49 7.20
N SER A 45 49.57 59.20 6.09
CA SER A 45 49.96 60.61 6.06
C SER A 45 48.90 61.61 6.56
N THR A 46 47.66 61.15 6.76
CA THR A 46 46.50 62.00 7.13
C THR A 46 46.01 61.78 8.54
N ILE A 47 46.64 60.92 9.36
CA ILE A 47 46.21 60.74 10.75
C ILE A 47 46.78 61.88 11.61
N VAL A 48 45.94 62.80 12.00
CA VAL A 48 46.32 63.93 12.85
C VAL A 48 45.54 63.83 14.17
N VAL A 49 46.26 63.75 15.28
CA VAL A 49 45.66 63.83 16.64
C VAL A 49 46.12 65.13 17.29
N SER A 50 45.23 65.96 17.74
CA SER A 50 45.51 67.27 18.37
C SER A 50 46.42 68.18 17.54
N GLY A 51 46.36 68.10 16.17
CA GLY A 51 47.15 68.92 15.25
C GLY A 51 48.54 68.39 14.94
N ALA A 52 48.98 67.30 15.50
CA ALA A 52 50.27 66.68 15.24
C ALA A 52 50.12 65.36 14.43
N ALA A 53 51.03 65.05 13.53
CA ALA A 53 51.09 63.77 12.84
C ALA A 53 51.45 62.68 13.84
N VAL A 54 50.65 61.59 13.80
CA VAL A 54 50.82 60.46 14.72
C VAL A 54 51.94 59.54 14.20
N THR A 55 52.90 59.21 15.06
CA THR A 55 54.00 58.33 14.73
C THR A 55 53.81 56.93 15.30
N VAL A 56 54.32 55.90 14.61
CA VAL A 56 54.25 54.50 15.10
C VAL A 56 55.27 54.34 16.26
N ASP A 57 54.79 53.86 17.41
CA ASP A 57 55.56 53.45 18.56
C ASP A 57 55.55 51.90 18.66
N PRO A 58 56.67 51.23 18.49
CA PRO A 58 56.70 49.75 18.57
C PRO A 58 56.36 49.18 19.96
N ASN A 59 56.29 50.03 21.00
CA ASN A 59 55.92 49.62 22.35
C ASN A 59 54.41 49.69 22.58
N ILE A 60 53.66 50.37 21.69
CA ILE A 60 52.18 50.32 21.69
C ILE A 60 51.73 49.19 20.80
N VAL A 61 51.44 48.02 21.39
CA VAL A 61 51.10 46.80 20.63
C VAL A 61 49.63 46.52 20.82
N MET A 62 48.88 46.58 19.72
CA MET A 62 47.49 46.17 19.70
C MET A 62 47.32 44.66 19.52
N SER A 63 46.49 44.02 20.34
CA SER A 63 46.17 42.60 20.19
C SER A 63 45.22 42.37 19.02
N ALA A 64 45.05 41.08 18.63
CA ALA A 64 44.08 40.68 17.62
C ALA A 64 42.64 41.17 17.99
N VAL A 65 41.95 41.64 16.98
CA VAL A 65 40.55 42.10 17.09
C VAL A 65 39.60 40.95 16.67
N THR A 66 38.63 40.67 17.50
CA THR A 66 37.69 39.57 17.27
C THR A 66 36.25 40.10 17.04
N ALA A 67 35.63 39.62 15.98
CA ALA A 67 34.17 39.83 15.79
C ALA A 67 33.41 38.94 16.78
N VAL A 68 32.63 39.50 17.66
CA VAL A 68 31.92 38.79 18.74
C VAL A 68 30.43 38.66 18.47
N GLU A 69 29.86 39.52 17.65
CA GLU A 69 28.46 39.46 17.22
C GLU A 69 28.35 39.96 15.78
N ILE A 70 27.59 39.20 14.98
CA ILE A 70 27.35 39.52 13.57
C ILE A 70 25.82 39.51 13.34
N THR A 71 25.28 40.67 12.89
CA THR A 71 23.89 40.79 12.46
C THR A 71 23.79 41.05 10.97
N LYS A 72 22.62 41.35 10.45
CA LYS A 72 22.44 41.75 9.05
C LYS A 72 23.10 43.10 8.73
N TYR A 73 23.13 44.02 9.69
CA TYR A 73 23.47 45.42 9.46
C TYR A 73 24.56 45.93 10.40
N SER A 74 25.16 45.07 11.22
CA SER A 74 26.24 45.43 12.14
C SER A 74 27.16 44.29 12.48
N ILE A 75 28.39 44.64 12.87
CA ILE A 75 29.39 43.75 13.42
C ILE A 75 29.91 44.36 14.70
N ALA A 76 29.88 43.59 15.80
CA ALA A 76 30.53 44.00 17.04
C ALA A 76 31.92 43.42 17.16
N TYR A 77 32.91 44.28 17.39
CA TYR A 77 34.29 43.89 17.60
C TYR A 77 34.72 44.11 19.04
N GLN A 78 35.63 43.27 19.51
CA GLN A 78 36.22 43.37 20.84
C GLN A 78 37.74 43.07 20.75
N TRP A 79 38.53 43.76 21.61
CA TRP A 79 39.97 43.58 21.76
C TRP A 79 40.41 43.76 23.21
N SER A 80 41.63 43.41 23.55
CA SER A 80 42.22 43.64 24.85
C SER A 80 42.69 45.09 25.01
N ALA A 81 42.54 45.65 26.20
CA ALA A 81 43.04 46.99 26.51
C ALA A 81 44.56 47.09 26.22
N VAL A 82 44.98 48.13 25.48
CA VAL A 82 46.37 48.39 25.17
C VAL A 82 46.95 49.33 26.22
N PRO A 83 48.05 48.99 26.91
CA PRO A 83 48.66 49.89 27.89
C PRO A 83 48.99 51.25 27.27
N ASN A 84 48.67 52.33 28.02
CA ASN A 84 48.89 53.72 27.62
C ASN A 84 48.06 54.18 26.40
N ALA A 85 47.19 53.37 25.82
CA ALA A 85 46.26 53.84 24.80
C ALA A 85 45.15 54.67 25.45
N THR A 86 44.80 55.77 24.83
CA THR A 86 43.68 56.64 25.26
C THR A 86 42.49 56.53 24.35
N SER A 87 42.72 56.08 23.12
CA SER A 87 41.71 55.93 22.10
C SER A 87 42.08 54.83 21.08
N TYR A 88 41.08 54.33 20.35
CA TYR A 88 41.22 53.34 19.29
C TYR A 88 40.51 53.85 18.04
N TYR A 89 41.23 53.90 16.95
CA TYR A 89 40.74 54.34 15.65
C TYR A 89 40.38 53.15 14.80
N VAL A 90 39.26 53.25 14.13
CA VAL A 90 38.69 52.17 13.30
C VAL A 90 38.53 52.66 11.88
N TYR A 91 39.02 51.90 10.95
CA TYR A 91 38.97 52.14 9.51
C TYR A 91 38.21 51.00 8.83
N LYS A 92 37.40 51.32 7.82
CA LYS A 92 36.69 50.39 6.99
C LYS A 92 37.34 50.31 5.61
N TYR A 93 37.56 49.12 5.09
CA TYR A 93 38.06 48.91 3.72
C TYR A 93 36.98 49.25 2.70
N ASP A 94 37.29 50.12 1.75
CA ASP A 94 36.46 50.42 0.58
C ASP A 94 36.94 49.56 -0.57
N THR A 95 36.13 48.61 -1.02
CA THR A 95 36.48 47.68 -2.10
C THR A 95 36.53 48.34 -3.48
N VAL A 96 35.87 49.47 -3.67
CA VAL A 96 35.84 50.21 -4.94
C VAL A 96 37.10 51.07 -5.08
N GLN A 97 37.49 51.78 -3.98
CA GLN A 97 38.67 52.62 -3.97
C GLN A 97 39.93 51.90 -3.56
N GLU A 98 39.81 50.61 -3.18
CA GLU A 98 40.91 49.77 -2.70
C GLU A 98 41.75 50.36 -1.57
N LYS A 99 41.08 51.11 -0.64
CA LYS A 99 41.74 51.77 0.48
C LYS A 99 40.93 51.66 1.77
N TYR A 100 41.60 51.95 2.89
CA TYR A 100 40.92 52.04 4.17
C TYR A 100 40.51 53.50 4.43
N ASP A 101 39.23 53.74 4.61
CA ASP A 101 38.66 55.02 5.00
C ASP A 101 38.40 55.07 6.50
N PHE A 102 38.65 56.22 7.12
CA PHE A 102 38.31 56.43 8.54
C PHE A 102 36.82 56.22 8.79
N TYR A 103 36.52 55.34 9.75
CA TYR A 103 35.13 55.05 10.12
C TYR A 103 34.76 55.76 11.42
N THR A 104 35.54 55.55 12.51
CA THR A 104 35.23 56.16 13.82
C THR A 104 36.39 56.00 14.80
N VAL A 105 36.25 56.62 15.99
CA VAL A 105 37.16 56.49 17.14
C VAL A 105 36.34 56.10 18.38
N THR A 106 36.93 55.27 19.26
CA THR A 106 36.34 54.89 20.54
C THR A 106 37.40 54.87 21.64
N THR A 107 37.03 55.13 22.88
CA THR A 107 37.88 54.97 24.07
C THR A 107 37.69 53.62 24.75
N GLY A 108 36.66 52.88 24.36
CA GLY A 108 36.40 51.54 24.86
C GLY A 108 37.16 50.43 24.09
N THR A 109 37.19 49.24 24.65
CA THR A 109 37.83 48.05 24.05
C THR A 109 36.86 47.20 23.22
N SER A 110 35.72 47.79 22.85
CA SER A 110 34.73 47.18 21.95
C SER A 110 34.03 48.26 21.15
N ILE A 111 33.52 47.88 19.98
CA ILE A 111 32.72 48.76 19.14
C ILE A 111 31.70 47.95 18.35
N GLN A 112 30.49 48.51 18.16
CA GLN A 112 29.53 48.02 17.18
C GLN A 112 29.59 48.89 15.92
N VAL A 113 30.08 48.33 14.85
CA VAL A 113 30.03 48.92 13.51
C VAL A 113 28.64 48.66 12.93
N ALA A 114 27.89 49.73 12.66
CA ALA A 114 26.51 49.65 12.16
C ALA A 114 26.37 50.31 10.78
N GLY A 115 25.18 50.22 10.18
CA GLY A 115 24.92 50.74 8.84
C GLY A 115 25.55 49.95 7.71
N LEU A 116 25.84 48.69 7.96
CA LEU A 116 26.39 47.76 6.97
C LEU A 116 25.26 47.21 6.10
N ALA A 117 25.57 46.74 4.89
CA ALA A 117 24.66 46.00 4.04
C ALA A 117 24.61 44.52 4.43
N ALA A 118 23.49 43.88 4.21
CA ALA A 118 23.28 42.45 4.55
C ALA A 118 24.00 41.53 3.58
N GLY A 119 24.65 40.49 4.11
CA GLY A 119 25.34 39.47 3.32
C GLY A 119 26.68 39.90 2.70
N GLU A 120 27.10 41.13 2.92
CA GLU A 120 28.28 41.70 2.32
C GLU A 120 29.54 41.37 3.14
N GLU A 121 30.67 41.37 2.44
CA GLU A 121 31.99 41.13 2.99
C GLU A 121 32.60 42.42 3.52
N TYR A 122 33.21 42.36 4.70
CA TYR A 122 33.87 43.50 5.32
C TYR A 122 35.24 43.19 5.89
N TYR A 123 36.14 44.16 5.78
CA TYR A 123 37.44 44.24 6.47
C TYR A 123 37.52 45.52 7.22
N PHE A 124 38.04 45.47 8.45
CA PHE A 124 38.31 46.63 9.27
C PHE A 124 39.75 46.63 9.76
N ALA A 125 40.37 47.79 9.85
CA ALA A 125 41.66 47.98 10.45
C ALA A 125 41.53 48.83 11.72
N PHE A 126 42.26 48.45 12.72
CA PHE A 126 42.25 49.06 14.04
C PHE A 126 43.66 49.46 14.44
N TYR A 127 43.83 50.58 15.15
CA TYR A 127 45.02 50.89 15.87
C TYR A 127 44.73 51.62 17.16
N ALA A 128 45.61 51.43 18.15
CA ALA A 128 45.56 52.11 19.44
C ALA A 128 46.40 53.41 19.39
N VAL A 129 45.90 54.47 20.02
CA VAL A 129 46.57 55.77 20.06
C VAL A 129 46.73 56.24 21.52
N ASN A 130 47.90 56.82 21.80
CA ASN A 130 48.11 57.64 22.94
C ASN A 130 48.01 59.12 22.51
N ASP A 131 46.88 59.77 22.79
CA ASP A 131 46.60 61.13 22.35
C ASP A 131 47.52 62.16 23.03
N GLN A 132 48.13 61.82 24.17
CA GLN A 132 49.06 62.72 24.90
C GLN A 132 50.46 62.75 24.27
N THR A 133 50.91 61.65 23.70
CA THR A 133 52.23 61.51 23.08
C THR A 133 52.18 61.58 21.57
N ALA A 134 50.99 61.62 20.97
CA ALA A 134 50.76 61.50 19.51
C ALA A 134 51.41 60.24 18.91
N CYS A 135 51.40 59.13 19.66
CA CYS A 135 51.95 57.85 19.24
C CYS A 135 50.83 56.82 19.01
N ARG A 136 51.03 55.89 18.07
CA ARG A 136 50.07 54.84 17.75
C ARG A 136 50.73 53.47 17.63
N SER A 137 49.94 52.41 17.75
CA SER A 137 50.33 51.05 17.37
C SER A 137 50.43 50.91 15.83
N ASP A 138 50.98 49.81 15.36
CA ASP A 138 50.72 49.33 14.02
C ASP A 138 49.22 48.96 13.85
N PHE A 139 48.78 48.87 12.60
CA PHE A 139 47.41 48.43 12.30
C PHE A 139 47.25 46.93 12.56
N VAL A 140 46.11 46.61 13.17
CA VAL A 140 45.61 45.23 13.23
C VAL A 140 44.38 45.14 12.33
N VAL A 141 44.47 44.33 11.30
CA VAL A 141 43.36 44.07 10.38
C VAL A 141 42.49 42.94 10.94
N SER A 142 41.19 43.15 10.94
CA SER A 142 40.26 42.07 11.29
C SER A 142 40.33 40.91 10.30
N SER A 143 39.96 39.72 10.76
CA SER A 143 39.62 38.64 9.81
C SER A 143 38.48 39.09 8.89
N GLN A 144 38.41 38.48 7.72
CA GLN A 144 37.28 38.61 6.81
C GLN A 144 35.96 38.28 7.54
N VAL A 145 35.00 39.17 7.48
CA VAL A 145 33.68 38.99 8.11
C VAL A 145 32.58 39.30 7.12
N PHE A 146 31.63 38.42 7.03
CA PHE A 146 30.38 38.65 6.29
C PHE A 146 29.25 38.99 7.27
N THR A 147 28.47 40.01 6.97
CA THR A 147 27.21 40.23 7.64
C THR A 147 26.23 39.12 7.32
N LYS A 148 25.19 38.90 8.16
CA LYS A 148 24.15 37.89 7.86
C LYS A 148 23.36 38.32 6.63
N PRO A 149 23.04 37.39 5.72
CA PRO A 149 22.26 37.70 4.53
C PRO A 149 20.78 37.96 4.88
N GLU A 150 20.06 38.53 3.92
CA GLU A 150 18.62 38.72 4.02
C GLU A 150 17.88 37.40 4.08
N LYS A 151 16.62 37.44 4.51
CA LYS A 151 15.72 36.30 4.53
C LYS A 151 15.29 35.94 3.11
N VAL A 152 15.19 34.65 2.84
CA VAL A 152 14.69 34.15 1.57
C VAL A 152 13.22 34.49 1.40
N GLU A 153 12.86 35.10 0.26
CA GLU A 153 11.50 35.49 -0.11
C GLU A 153 11.01 34.74 -1.35
N ASN A 154 9.69 34.79 -1.59
CA ASN A 154 9.01 34.18 -2.73
C ASN A 154 9.30 32.67 -2.86
N PHE A 155 9.49 32.00 -1.72
CA PHE A 155 9.74 30.57 -1.70
C PHE A 155 8.49 29.78 -2.15
N THR A 156 8.61 29.05 -3.26
CA THR A 156 7.56 28.23 -3.88
C THR A 156 8.04 26.82 -4.14
N ILE A 157 7.08 25.88 -4.28
CA ILE A 157 7.36 24.47 -4.63
C ILE A 157 6.46 24.08 -5.80
N SER A 158 7.07 23.49 -6.82
CA SER A 158 6.41 23.07 -8.06
C SER A 158 6.95 21.73 -8.58
N ASP A 159 6.51 21.34 -9.78
CA ASP A 159 7.00 20.17 -10.52
C ASP A 159 7.00 18.87 -9.69
N ASN A 160 5.93 18.70 -8.91
CA ASN A 160 5.75 17.55 -8.05
C ASN A 160 5.66 16.26 -8.88
N THR A 161 6.47 15.29 -8.50
CA THR A 161 6.42 13.93 -9.02
C THR A 161 6.26 12.93 -7.86
N THR A 162 6.34 11.65 -8.16
CA THR A 162 6.33 10.60 -7.11
C THR A 162 7.61 10.62 -6.25
N THR A 163 8.70 11.17 -6.77
CA THR A 163 10.04 11.10 -6.14
C THR A 163 10.77 12.42 -6.06
N SER A 164 10.22 13.51 -6.62
CA SER A 164 10.88 14.80 -6.65
C SER A 164 9.93 15.97 -6.58
N VAL A 165 10.46 17.11 -6.16
CA VAL A 165 9.85 18.44 -6.25
C VAL A 165 10.93 19.44 -6.64
N MET A 166 10.53 20.57 -7.21
CA MET A 166 11.38 21.70 -7.49
C MET A 166 11.05 22.83 -6.51
N LEU A 167 12.06 23.31 -5.80
CA LEU A 167 12.01 24.45 -4.92
C LEU A 167 12.55 25.66 -5.67
N ARG A 168 11.89 26.82 -5.59
CA ARG A 168 12.34 28.07 -6.21
C ARG A 168 12.09 29.23 -5.26
N TRP A 169 13.03 30.20 -5.26
CA TRP A 169 12.96 31.40 -4.46
C TRP A 169 13.68 32.53 -5.16
N THR A 170 13.50 33.74 -4.67
CA THR A 170 14.22 34.91 -5.19
C THR A 170 15.69 34.82 -4.77
N ASP A 171 16.61 34.95 -5.72
CA ASP A 171 18.05 35.03 -5.43
C ASP A 171 18.37 36.27 -4.62
N ILE A 172 19.26 36.11 -3.65
CA ILE A 172 19.83 37.20 -2.85
C ILE A 172 21.25 37.42 -3.38
N PRO A 173 21.53 38.56 -4.05
CA PRO A 173 22.83 38.79 -4.72
C PRO A 173 24.03 38.66 -3.81
N SER A 174 23.89 39.05 -2.52
CA SER A 174 24.95 38.96 -1.51
C SER A 174 25.07 37.62 -0.79
N ALA A 175 24.17 36.65 -1.10
CA ALA A 175 24.29 35.33 -0.53
C ALA A 175 25.36 34.49 -1.25
N THR A 176 26.22 33.82 -0.50
CA THR A 176 27.14 32.82 -1.04
C THR A 176 26.40 31.55 -1.46
N GLY A 177 25.30 31.26 -0.80
CA GLY A 177 24.44 30.13 -1.13
C GLY A 177 23.30 29.93 -0.15
N TYR A 178 22.61 28.80 -0.28
CA TYR A 178 21.38 28.49 0.45
C TYR A 178 21.45 27.08 1.02
N ILE A 179 21.06 26.93 2.28
CA ILE A 179 20.92 25.62 2.94
C ILE A 179 19.46 25.21 2.88
N ILE A 180 19.19 24.02 2.37
CA ILE A 180 17.85 23.48 2.23
C ILE A 180 17.58 22.49 3.34
N TYR A 181 16.50 22.71 4.07
CA TYR A 181 15.99 21.83 5.11
C TYR A 181 14.66 21.22 4.72
N ARG A 182 14.51 19.93 5.02
CA ARG A 182 13.26 19.17 4.83
C ARG A 182 12.85 18.47 6.10
N ALA A 183 11.53 18.45 6.34
CA ALA A 183 10.91 17.60 7.35
C ALA A 183 9.68 16.88 6.80
N GLY A 184 9.25 15.81 7.47
CA GLY A 184 7.92 15.25 7.32
C GLY A 184 6.88 16.04 8.14
N THR A 185 5.70 15.49 8.31
CA THR A 185 4.60 16.13 9.06
C THR A 185 4.91 16.40 10.54
N GLY A 186 5.90 15.73 11.11
CA GLY A 186 6.33 15.91 12.51
C GLY A 186 7.24 17.13 12.78
N GLY A 187 7.61 17.91 11.75
CA GLY A 187 8.36 19.16 11.91
C GLY A 187 9.86 19.03 12.24
N ASN A 188 10.42 17.83 12.23
CA ASN A 188 11.86 17.59 12.47
C ASN A 188 12.66 17.88 11.19
N PHE A 189 13.13 19.12 11.04
CA PHE A 189 13.90 19.56 9.89
C PHE A 189 15.31 18.99 9.89
N LYS A 190 15.72 18.50 8.73
CA LYS A 190 17.10 18.03 8.46
C LYS A 190 17.63 18.72 7.21
N LYS A 191 18.89 19.11 7.22
CA LYS A 191 19.60 19.58 6.04
C LYS A 191 19.62 18.45 5.01
N ILE A 192 19.20 18.77 3.77
CA ILE A 192 19.18 17.81 2.64
C ILE A 192 20.11 18.22 1.50
N GLY A 193 20.56 19.48 1.48
CA GLY A 193 21.46 19.97 0.44
C GLY A 193 21.78 21.44 0.61
N VAL A 194 22.56 21.91 -0.37
CA VAL A 194 22.96 23.30 -0.55
C VAL A 194 22.75 23.68 -2.01
N ALA A 195 22.37 24.92 -2.27
CA ALA A 195 22.25 25.48 -3.60
C ALA A 195 23.06 26.77 -3.71
N SER A 196 23.55 27.10 -4.89
CA SER A 196 24.23 28.38 -5.19
C SER A 196 23.32 29.41 -5.87
N THR A 197 22.14 28.99 -6.29
CA THR A 197 21.12 29.80 -6.98
C THR A 197 19.75 29.60 -6.36
N GLY A 198 18.77 30.41 -6.72
CA GLY A 198 17.40 30.39 -6.24
C GLY A 198 16.57 29.16 -6.62
N GLU A 199 17.21 28.02 -6.87
CA GLU A 199 16.49 26.77 -7.11
C GLU A 199 17.19 25.53 -6.55
N TYR A 200 16.39 24.53 -6.18
CA TYR A 200 16.87 23.24 -5.73
C TYR A 200 15.87 22.13 -6.07
N LYS A 201 16.36 21.05 -6.68
CA LYS A 201 15.52 19.88 -6.97
C LYS A 201 15.78 18.77 -5.94
N ASP A 202 14.80 18.53 -5.07
CA ASP A 202 14.84 17.34 -4.20
C ASP A 202 14.31 16.12 -4.96
N THR A 203 15.17 15.11 -5.13
CA THR A 203 14.87 13.86 -5.85
C THR A 203 14.75 12.65 -4.93
N THR A 204 14.71 12.85 -3.61
CA THR A 204 14.79 11.76 -2.62
C THR A 204 13.46 11.49 -1.92
N LEU A 205 12.34 11.85 -2.56
CA LEU A 205 11.02 11.70 -1.99
C LEU A 205 10.46 10.28 -2.14
N SER A 206 9.56 9.92 -1.24
CA SER A 206 8.72 8.72 -1.35
C SER A 206 7.32 9.13 -1.82
N ALA A 207 6.73 8.35 -2.74
CA ALA A 207 5.43 8.63 -3.32
C ALA A 207 4.31 8.78 -2.27
N GLY A 208 3.41 9.73 -2.49
CA GLY A 208 2.25 9.98 -1.66
C GLY A 208 2.57 10.38 -0.22
N LYS A 209 3.65 11.12 0.02
CA LYS A 209 4.04 11.65 1.34
C LYS A 209 3.93 13.16 1.39
N THR A 210 3.63 13.69 2.57
CA THR A 210 3.65 15.13 2.84
C THR A 210 5.01 15.53 3.37
N TYR A 211 5.54 16.62 2.86
CA TYR A 211 6.82 17.22 3.24
C TYR A 211 6.64 18.70 3.52
N GLN A 212 7.55 19.25 4.27
CA GLN A 212 7.72 20.68 4.49
C GLN A 212 9.17 21.07 4.33
N TYR A 213 9.42 22.25 3.81
CA TYR A 213 10.74 22.75 3.50
C TYR A 213 10.94 24.12 4.10
N LYS A 214 12.17 24.41 4.50
CA LYS A 214 12.67 25.73 4.85
C LYS A 214 13.99 25.96 4.12
N ILE A 215 14.29 27.20 3.84
CA ILE A 215 15.52 27.63 3.19
C ILE A 215 16.14 28.73 4.02
N VAL A 216 17.46 28.70 4.13
CA VAL A 216 18.26 29.69 4.83
C VAL A 216 19.41 30.12 3.91
N ALA A 217 19.54 31.42 3.65
CA ALA A 217 20.69 31.95 2.96
C ALA A 217 21.90 32.01 3.90
N TYR A 218 23.11 31.85 3.39
CA TYR A 218 24.33 32.06 4.12
C TYR A 218 25.33 32.94 3.32
N ALA A 219 26.20 33.65 4.03
CA ALA A 219 27.23 34.48 3.45
C ALA A 219 28.60 34.08 3.98
N GLY A 220 29.57 33.88 3.07
CA GLY A 220 30.90 33.38 3.36
C GLY A 220 30.93 31.90 3.67
N THR A 221 30.43 31.49 4.82
CA THR A 221 30.36 30.09 5.26
C THR A 221 28.96 29.69 5.72
N GLU A 222 28.69 28.40 5.69
CA GLU A 222 27.40 27.87 6.18
C GLU A 222 27.10 28.11 7.68
N ALA A 223 28.09 28.57 8.45
CA ALA A 223 27.93 28.96 9.84
C ALA A 223 27.29 30.36 9.99
N ASN A 224 27.47 31.22 8.98
CA ASN A 224 26.94 32.59 8.99
C ASN A 224 25.62 32.67 8.22
N VAL A 225 24.55 32.19 8.85
CA VAL A 225 23.21 32.10 8.27
C VAL A 225 22.35 33.30 8.59
N GLY A 226 21.47 33.65 7.66
CA GLY A 226 20.37 34.59 7.85
C GLY A 226 19.19 33.97 8.59
N GLU A 227 18.03 34.63 8.50
CA GLU A 227 16.78 34.11 9.05
C GLU A 227 16.22 32.97 8.20
N GLU A 228 15.59 31.99 8.86
CA GLU A 228 14.88 30.92 8.16
C GLU A 228 13.66 31.44 7.40
N SER A 229 13.42 30.94 6.20
CA SER A 229 12.15 31.16 5.50
C SER A 229 10.99 30.55 6.27
N PRO A 230 9.74 31.02 6.06
CA PRO A 230 8.56 30.25 6.47
C PRO A 230 8.58 28.83 5.93
N ALA A 231 8.00 27.88 6.66
CA ALA A 231 7.87 26.52 6.19
C ALA A 231 6.82 26.43 5.06
N VAL A 232 7.17 25.85 3.94
CA VAL A 232 6.26 25.60 2.82
C VAL A 232 5.95 24.11 2.75
N PHE A 233 4.66 23.76 2.71
CA PHE A 233 4.17 22.38 2.66
C PHE A 233 3.88 21.95 1.23
N THR A 234 4.21 20.71 0.94
CA THR A 234 3.89 20.05 -0.34
C THR A 234 3.63 18.56 -0.14
N CYS A 235 3.17 17.87 -1.19
CA CYS A 235 3.11 16.42 -1.25
C CYS A 235 3.82 15.92 -2.50
N SER A 236 4.56 14.83 -2.37
CA SER A 236 4.92 14.03 -3.55
C SER A 236 3.65 13.37 -4.11
N LEU A 237 3.56 13.22 -5.42
CA LEU A 237 2.40 12.59 -6.05
C LEU A 237 2.27 11.13 -5.63
N PRO A 238 1.05 10.61 -5.44
CA PRO A 238 0.83 9.16 -5.40
C PRO A 238 1.25 8.50 -6.71
N ALA A 239 1.51 7.19 -6.69
CA ALA A 239 1.73 6.44 -7.93
C ALA A 239 0.43 6.35 -8.75
N ALA A 240 0.56 6.25 -10.07
CA ALA A 240 -0.59 6.01 -10.93
C ALA A 240 -1.21 4.64 -10.64
N PRO A 241 -2.55 4.51 -10.56
CA PRO A 241 -3.20 3.23 -10.35
C PRO A 241 -2.96 2.25 -11.51
N THR A 242 -2.82 0.96 -11.20
CA THR A 242 -2.80 -0.11 -12.23
C THR A 242 -4.21 -0.66 -12.38
N VAL A 243 -4.92 -0.24 -13.39
CA VAL A 243 -6.35 -0.54 -13.59
C VAL A 243 -6.53 -1.81 -14.41
N THR A 244 -7.44 -2.67 -13.96
CA THR A 244 -8.04 -3.76 -14.73
C THR A 244 -9.52 -3.45 -14.99
N ILE A 245 -10.03 -3.89 -16.15
CA ILE A 245 -11.39 -3.59 -16.57
C ILE A 245 -12.10 -4.87 -17.02
N LYS A 246 -13.40 -4.97 -16.74
CA LYS A 246 -14.24 -6.09 -17.14
C LYS A 246 -15.63 -5.60 -17.55
N GLY A 247 -16.08 -6.00 -18.73
CA GLY A 247 -17.44 -5.78 -19.21
C GLY A 247 -18.42 -6.76 -18.61
N GLY A 248 -19.65 -6.30 -18.38
CA GLY A 248 -20.82 -7.09 -18.00
C GLY A 248 -22.06 -6.53 -18.71
N ASN A 249 -23.23 -7.09 -18.46
CA ASN A 249 -24.47 -6.61 -19.11
C ASN A 249 -24.77 -5.16 -18.69
N GLN A 250 -24.80 -4.25 -19.68
CA GLN A 250 -25.03 -2.80 -19.52
C GLN A 250 -24.12 -2.13 -18.47
N ARG A 251 -22.93 -2.67 -18.21
CA ARG A 251 -22.01 -2.16 -17.20
C ARG A 251 -20.55 -2.49 -17.50
N VAL A 252 -19.67 -1.70 -16.89
CA VAL A 252 -18.21 -1.93 -16.89
C VAL A 252 -17.71 -1.83 -15.46
N ARG A 253 -16.88 -2.78 -15.04
CA ARG A 253 -16.22 -2.77 -13.75
C ARG A 253 -14.73 -2.46 -13.91
N LEU A 254 -14.28 -1.42 -13.23
CA LEU A 254 -12.87 -1.08 -13.07
C LEU A 254 -12.42 -1.52 -11.68
N THR A 255 -11.22 -2.09 -11.58
CA THR A 255 -10.60 -2.46 -10.30
C THR A 255 -9.11 -2.15 -10.33
N TRP A 256 -8.54 -1.82 -9.17
CA TRP A 256 -7.12 -1.51 -9.00
C TRP A 256 -6.64 -1.84 -7.58
N PRO A 257 -5.35 -2.11 -7.38
CA PRO A 257 -4.76 -2.23 -6.05
C PRO A 257 -4.77 -0.88 -5.31
N ALA A 258 -4.79 -0.93 -3.98
CA ALA A 258 -4.66 0.28 -3.18
C ALA A 258 -3.32 0.97 -3.46
N VAL A 259 -3.36 2.28 -3.73
CA VAL A 259 -2.17 3.11 -3.96
C VAL A 259 -1.68 3.66 -2.63
N THR A 260 -0.40 3.47 -2.35
CA THR A 260 0.23 3.98 -1.12
C THR A 260 0.18 5.50 -1.07
N GLY A 261 -0.27 6.05 0.04
CA GLY A 261 -0.38 7.48 0.26
C GLY A 261 -1.58 8.16 -0.39
N ALA A 262 -2.42 7.44 -1.13
CA ALA A 262 -3.66 8.00 -1.66
C ALA A 262 -4.69 8.25 -0.56
N ASN A 263 -5.45 9.34 -0.68
CA ASN A 263 -6.67 9.61 0.08
C ASN A 263 -7.90 9.09 -0.64
N GLY A 264 -7.83 8.92 -1.96
CA GLY A 264 -8.91 8.43 -2.80
C GLY A 264 -8.51 8.36 -4.27
N TYR A 265 -9.51 8.25 -5.14
CA TYR A 265 -9.32 8.08 -6.58
C TYR A 265 -10.33 8.90 -7.35
N HIS A 266 -9.90 9.45 -8.49
CA HIS A 266 -10.77 10.03 -9.51
C HIS A 266 -10.88 9.04 -10.67
N VAL A 267 -12.08 8.79 -11.15
CA VAL A 267 -12.34 7.98 -12.34
C VAL A 267 -12.78 8.91 -13.46
N TYR A 268 -12.12 8.81 -14.59
CA TYR A 268 -12.40 9.62 -15.77
C TYR A 268 -12.91 8.74 -16.91
N ILE A 269 -13.81 9.29 -17.71
CA ILE A 269 -14.35 8.67 -18.92
C ILE A 269 -14.09 9.57 -20.13
N ASN A 270 -13.76 8.97 -21.26
CA ASN A 270 -13.68 9.70 -22.53
C ASN A 270 -15.08 9.99 -23.06
N GLN A 271 -15.36 11.26 -23.33
CA GLN A 271 -16.56 11.75 -24.00
C GLN A 271 -16.13 12.68 -25.12
N ASN A 272 -16.42 12.31 -26.38
CA ASN A 272 -16.06 13.10 -27.55
C ASN A 272 -14.56 13.50 -27.58
N ASP A 273 -13.69 12.51 -27.38
CA ASP A 273 -12.22 12.64 -27.34
C ASP A 273 -11.68 13.52 -26.20
N GLN A 274 -12.50 13.89 -25.24
CA GLN A 274 -12.11 14.58 -24.02
C GLN A 274 -12.40 13.71 -22.79
N TYR A 275 -11.50 13.74 -21.81
CA TYR A 275 -11.71 13.05 -20.54
C TYR A 275 -12.40 13.97 -19.54
N VAL A 276 -13.54 13.52 -19.05
CA VAL A 276 -14.32 14.19 -18.00
C VAL A 276 -14.31 13.36 -16.72
N LEU A 277 -14.32 14.03 -15.58
CA LEU A 277 -14.41 13.37 -14.27
C LEU A 277 -15.79 12.71 -14.13
N LEU A 278 -15.80 11.39 -14.05
CA LEU A 278 -17.02 10.60 -13.88
C LEU A 278 -17.42 10.48 -12.41
N THR A 279 -16.45 10.26 -11.53
CA THR A 279 -16.70 10.15 -10.08
C THR A 279 -15.43 10.31 -9.26
N THR A 280 -15.61 10.73 -8.00
CA THR A 280 -14.58 10.73 -6.97
C THR A 280 -14.90 9.64 -5.94
N LEU A 281 -13.92 8.81 -5.63
CA LEU A 281 -14.02 7.73 -4.65
C LEU A 281 -13.13 8.08 -3.45
N GLU A 282 -13.75 8.45 -2.33
CA GLU A 282 -13.03 8.79 -1.12
C GLU A 282 -12.52 7.54 -0.38
N GLY A 283 -11.33 7.64 0.17
CA GLY A 283 -10.68 6.56 0.93
C GLY A 283 -9.89 5.59 0.05
N LYS A 284 -8.66 5.29 0.49
CA LYS A 284 -7.72 4.37 -0.18
C LYS A 284 -8.23 2.92 -0.35
N SER A 285 -9.27 2.55 0.41
CA SER A 285 -9.90 1.22 0.34
C SER A 285 -10.87 1.07 -0.83
N ASN A 286 -11.33 2.17 -1.44
CA ASN A 286 -12.22 2.17 -2.59
C ASN A 286 -11.44 1.84 -3.87
N LYS A 287 -11.29 0.55 -4.16
CA LYS A 287 -10.47 -0.01 -5.23
C LYS A 287 -11.29 -0.56 -6.39
N LYS A 288 -12.55 -0.18 -6.46
CA LYS A 288 -13.51 -0.68 -7.45
C LYS A 288 -14.52 0.41 -7.79
N PHE A 289 -14.83 0.53 -9.06
CA PHE A 289 -15.95 1.32 -9.57
C PHE A 289 -16.71 0.51 -10.60
N ILE A 290 -18.04 0.58 -10.59
CA ILE A 290 -18.92 -0.04 -11.59
C ILE A 290 -19.71 1.08 -12.25
N HIS A 291 -19.48 1.28 -13.54
CA HIS A 291 -20.26 2.17 -14.37
C HIS A 291 -21.43 1.38 -14.96
N THR A 292 -22.65 1.81 -14.68
CA THR A 292 -23.91 1.13 -15.06
C THR A 292 -24.68 1.95 -16.10
N ASN A 293 -25.75 1.37 -16.64
CA ASN A 293 -26.63 1.98 -17.65
C ASN A 293 -25.89 2.30 -18.94
N LEU A 294 -24.96 1.43 -19.32
CA LEU A 294 -24.20 1.51 -20.56
C LEU A 294 -24.88 0.69 -21.67
N GLU A 295 -24.66 1.07 -22.92
CA GLU A 295 -25.10 0.30 -24.07
C GLU A 295 -24.18 -0.89 -24.31
N ASN A 296 -24.74 -2.10 -24.49
CA ASN A 296 -23.96 -3.29 -24.83
C ASN A 296 -23.32 -3.14 -26.21
N ASN A 297 -22.13 -3.70 -26.37
CA ASN A 297 -21.28 -3.66 -27.57
C ASN A 297 -20.74 -2.27 -27.93
N GLN A 298 -20.98 -1.25 -27.10
CA GLN A 298 -20.37 0.08 -27.25
C GLN A 298 -19.02 0.15 -26.54
N ILE A 299 -18.07 0.89 -27.11
CA ILE A 299 -16.73 1.09 -26.55
C ILE A 299 -16.74 2.28 -25.60
N TYR A 300 -16.26 2.06 -24.38
CA TYR A 300 -16.05 3.12 -23.38
C TYR A 300 -14.59 3.11 -22.92
N LYS A 301 -13.96 4.28 -22.88
CA LYS A 301 -12.56 4.44 -22.48
C LYS A 301 -12.44 5.14 -21.14
N TYR A 302 -11.56 4.67 -20.28
CA TYR A 302 -11.37 5.17 -18.92
C TYR A 302 -9.90 5.28 -18.56
N TYR A 303 -9.60 6.21 -17.66
CA TYR A 303 -8.42 6.13 -16.79
C TYR A 303 -8.79 6.47 -15.34
N VAL A 304 -7.90 6.15 -14.43
CA VAL A 304 -8.05 6.42 -13.00
C VAL A 304 -6.79 7.12 -12.51
N THR A 305 -6.96 8.12 -11.66
CA THR A 305 -5.87 8.75 -10.92
C THR A 305 -6.04 8.49 -9.43
N ALA A 306 -4.95 8.55 -8.67
CA ALA A 306 -4.96 8.56 -7.22
C ALA A 306 -4.69 9.99 -6.75
N TYR A 307 -5.40 10.47 -5.74
CA TYR A 307 -5.16 11.80 -5.19
C TYR A 307 -4.77 11.76 -3.71
N ARG A 308 -4.03 12.80 -3.32
CA ARG A 308 -3.67 13.08 -1.93
C ARG A 308 -4.02 14.51 -1.56
N ASN A 309 -4.75 14.66 -0.45
CA ASN A 309 -5.04 15.96 0.14
C ASN A 309 -3.90 16.39 1.07
N ASN A 310 -3.44 17.61 0.92
CA ASN A 310 -2.53 18.23 1.86
C ASN A 310 -3.33 19.12 2.82
N VAL A 311 -3.52 18.63 4.03
CA VAL A 311 -4.31 19.33 5.07
C VAL A 311 -3.69 20.64 5.55
N TYR A 312 -2.41 20.90 5.25
CA TYR A 312 -1.68 22.09 5.69
C TYR A 312 -1.80 23.27 4.71
N ASN A 313 -2.02 23.00 3.42
CA ASN A 313 -2.19 24.06 2.41
C ASN A 313 -3.50 23.93 1.61
N GLY A 314 -4.36 22.95 1.92
CA GLY A 314 -5.65 22.72 1.25
C GLY A 314 -5.56 22.19 -0.18
N MET A 315 -4.36 21.95 -0.71
CA MET A 315 -4.17 21.51 -2.10
C MET A 315 -4.39 20.01 -2.27
N VAL A 316 -4.90 19.65 -3.45
CA VAL A 316 -5.04 18.26 -3.90
C VAL A 316 -3.89 17.95 -4.87
N TYR A 317 -3.16 16.89 -4.58
CA TYR A 317 -2.05 16.39 -5.40
C TYR A 317 -2.47 15.11 -6.10
N GLU A 318 -2.62 15.16 -7.41
CA GLU A 318 -3.13 14.06 -8.21
C GLU A 318 -2.00 13.33 -8.94
N SER A 319 -2.06 11.99 -8.96
CA SER A 319 -1.09 11.17 -9.69
C SER A 319 -1.18 11.39 -11.20
N LYS A 320 -0.20 10.92 -11.95
CA LYS A 320 -0.39 10.72 -13.38
C LYS A 320 -1.58 9.78 -13.61
N ALA A 321 -2.24 9.92 -14.75
CA ALA A 321 -3.29 9.00 -15.18
C ALA A 321 -2.76 7.56 -15.26
N SER A 322 -3.61 6.60 -14.92
CA SER A 322 -3.36 5.20 -15.28
C SER A 322 -3.27 5.04 -16.80
N ILE A 323 -2.74 3.93 -17.26
CA ILE A 323 -2.89 3.56 -18.68
C ILE A 323 -4.39 3.52 -18.99
N GLU A 324 -4.79 4.12 -20.14
CA GLU A 324 -6.16 4.04 -20.66
C GLU A 324 -6.64 2.60 -20.73
N LYS A 325 -7.87 2.35 -20.33
CA LYS A 325 -8.53 1.05 -20.42
C LYS A 325 -9.83 1.13 -21.19
N THR A 326 -9.98 0.21 -22.11
CA THR A 326 -11.20 0.06 -22.89
C THR A 326 -12.13 -0.96 -22.26
N GLY A 327 -13.35 -0.59 -21.93
CA GLY A 327 -14.43 -1.46 -21.47
C GLY A 327 -15.52 -1.56 -22.51
N ILE A 328 -15.94 -2.79 -22.80
CA ILE A 328 -17.07 -3.07 -23.70
C ILE A 328 -18.11 -3.82 -22.86
N PRO A 329 -19.24 -3.19 -22.53
CA PRO A 329 -20.37 -3.90 -21.95
C PRO A 329 -20.85 -4.96 -22.93
N MET A 330 -21.15 -6.14 -22.42
CA MET A 330 -21.68 -7.23 -23.24
C MET A 330 -22.63 -8.08 -22.40
N GLU A 331 -23.60 -8.66 -23.05
CA GLU A 331 -24.48 -9.61 -22.40
C GLU A 331 -23.67 -10.81 -21.89
N VAL A 332 -23.80 -11.10 -20.61
CA VAL A 332 -23.16 -12.27 -19.98
C VAL A 332 -24.22 -13.33 -19.81
N SER A 333 -23.94 -14.57 -20.20
CA SER A 333 -24.83 -15.70 -20.00
C SER A 333 -25.22 -15.78 -18.51
N ALA A 334 -26.51 -15.73 -18.24
CA ALA A 334 -27.05 -15.79 -16.88
C ALA A 334 -26.91 -17.19 -16.27
N THR A 335 -26.57 -18.21 -17.05
CA THR A 335 -26.52 -19.61 -16.62
C THR A 335 -25.09 -20.08 -16.44
N SER A 336 -24.85 -20.78 -15.33
CA SER A 336 -23.60 -21.52 -15.14
C SER A 336 -23.57 -22.76 -16.02
N THR A 337 -22.44 -23.01 -16.67
CA THR A 337 -22.27 -24.18 -17.52
C THR A 337 -21.91 -25.42 -16.71
N GLN A 338 -22.33 -26.60 -17.18
CA GLN A 338 -21.98 -27.90 -16.61
C GLN A 338 -21.21 -28.76 -17.62
N PRO A 339 -20.03 -28.33 -18.07
CA PRO A 339 -19.27 -29.12 -19.02
C PRO A 339 -18.82 -30.42 -18.37
N LYS A 340 -18.82 -31.49 -19.15
CA LYS A 340 -18.32 -32.80 -18.73
C LYS A 340 -16.90 -32.96 -19.24
N LEU A 341 -15.93 -33.11 -18.35
CA LEU A 341 -14.56 -33.48 -18.72
C LEU A 341 -14.57 -34.90 -19.33
N TYR A 342 -15.41 -35.76 -18.77
CA TYR A 342 -15.61 -37.12 -19.26
C TYR A 342 -17.03 -37.27 -19.85
N LYS A 343 -17.13 -37.36 -21.18
CA LYS A 343 -18.42 -37.41 -21.90
C LYS A 343 -19.27 -38.65 -21.60
N SER A 344 -18.66 -39.76 -21.08
CA SER A 344 -19.38 -41.00 -20.79
C SER A 344 -18.86 -41.70 -19.53
N LYS A 345 -19.66 -42.63 -18.99
CA LYS A 345 -19.27 -43.51 -17.88
C LYS A 345 -18.00 -44.30 -18.19
N SER A 346 -17.85 -44.80 -19.44
CA SER A 346 -16.69 -45.55 -19.85
C SER A 346 -15.42 -44.67 -19.80
N LEU A 347 -15.48 -43.45 -20.32
CA LEU A 347 -14.36 -42.49 -20.27
C LEU A 347 -13.98 -42.14 -18.86
N PHE A 348 -14.98 -41.86 -17.98
CA PHE A 348 -14.70 -41.57 -16.57
C PHE A 348 -14.03 -42.75 -15.86
N LYS A 349 -14.49 -44.00 -16.11
CA LYS A 349 -13.85 -45.18 -15.55
C LYS A 349 -12.41 -45.43 -16.05
N LYS A 350 -12.04 -44.90 -17.21
CA LYS A 350 -10.67 -44.92 -17.74
C LYS A 350 -9.79 -43.76 -17.19
N SER A 351 -10.35 -42.81 -16.44
CA SER A 351 -9.60 -41.70 -15.86
C SER A 351 -8.57 -42.16 -14.82
N ALA A 352 -7.56 -41.33 -14.55
CA ALA A 352 -6.58 -41.58 -13.49
C ALA A 352 -7.25 -41.70 -12.11
N ALA A 353 -8.29 -40.91 -11.86
CA ALA A 353 -9.10 -40.96 -10.63
C ALA A 353 -9.67 -42.37 -10.37
N CYS A 354 -10.22 -43.02 -11.40
CA CYS A 354 -10.77 -44.37 -11.29
C CYS A 354 -9.70 -45.49 -11.34
N LYS A 355 -8.68 -45.33 -12.17
CA LYS A 355 -7.60 -46.33 -12.29
C LYS A 355 -6.78 -46.45 -11.00
N LYS A 356 -6.47 -45.33 -10.35
CA LYS A 356 -5.73 -45.31 -9.08
C LYS A 356 -6.58 -45.70 -7.86
N ASN A 357 -7.91 -45.56 -7.94
CA ASN A 357 -8.86 -45.90 -6.88
C ASN A 357 -9.83 -46.98 -7.33
N LYS A 358 -9.34 -48.21 -7.51
CA LYS A 358 -10.10 -49.32 -8.10
C LYS A 358 -11.39 -49.65 -7.35
N ASP A 359 -11.35 -49.72 -6.02
CA ASP A 359 -12.52 -50.03 -5.19
C ASP A 359 -13.57 -48.89 -5.24
N PHE A 360 -13.13 -47.64 -5.21
CA PHE A 360 -14.00 -46.49 -5.44
C PHE A 360 -14.67 -46.60 -6.81
N SER A 361 -13.92 -46.83 -7.86
CA SER A 361 -14.41 -46.99 -9.24
C SER A 361 -15.43 -48.11 -9.39
N LYS A 362 -15.19 -49.27 -8.72
CA LYS A 362 -16.08 -50.43 -8.73
C LYS A 362 -17.41 -50.13 -8.02
N LYS A 363 -17.38 -49.34 -6.95
CA LYS A 363 -18.55 -49.03 -6.11
C LYS A 363 -19.26 -47.72 -6.47
N LEU A 364 -18.68 -46.92 -7.36
CA LEU A 364 -19.25 -45.67 -7.81
C LEU A 364 -20.64 -45.89 -8.47
N ASP A 365 -21.65 -45.23 -7.94
CA ASP A 365 -22.95 -45.15 -8.59
C ASP A 365 -22.95 -43.98 -9.58
N TYR A 366 -22.53 -44.27 -10.80
CA TYR A 366 -22.41 -43.26 -11.84
C TYR A 366 -23.74 -42.63 -12.23
N ALA A 367 -24.84 -43.38 -12.16
CA ALA A 367 -26.19 -42.89 -12.50
C ALA A 367 -26.71 -41.85 -11.48
N LYS A 368 -26.26 -41.97 -10.23
CA LYS A 368 -26.63 -41.02 -9.17
C LYS A 368 -25.61 -39.89 -9.00
N SER A 369 -24.42 -40.04 -9.65
CA SER A 369 -23.42 -38.96 -9.70
C SER A 369 -23.81 -37.95 -10.77
N PHE A 370 -23.40 -36.69 -10.59
CA PHE A 370 -23.75 -35.62 -11.53
C PHE A 370 -22.57 -34.66 -11.75
N ALA A 371 -22.53 -34.03 -12.93
CA ALA A 371 -21.48 -33.07 -13.27
C ALA A 371 -21.45 -31.90 -12.30
N ILE A 372 -20.24 -31.49 -11.90
CA ILE A 372 -20.05 -30.29 -11.09
C ILE A 372 -20.47 -29.07 -11.91
N PRO A 373 -21.34 -28.19 -11.38
CA PRO A 373 -21.77 -26.99 -12.08
C PRO A 373 -20.66 -25.91 -12.14
N GLY A 374 -20.76 -25.01 -13.10
CA GLY A 374 -19.92 -23.81 -13.13
C GLY A 374 -18.44 -24.02 -13.46
N MET A 375 -18.07 -25.17 -14.06
CA MET A 375 -16.66 -25.49 -14.38
C MET A 375 -16.01 -24.53 -15.39
N LEU A 376 -16.75 -24.04 -16.38
CA LEU A 376 -16.21 -23.15 -17.42
C LEU A 376 -16.63 -21.70 -17.20
N ASN A 377 -17.87 -21.50 -16.78
CA ASN A 377 -18.40 -20.16 -16.58
C ASN A 377 -19.49 -20.15 -15.51
N THR A 378 -19.43 -19.14 -14.66
CA THR A 378 -20.45 -18.82 -13.64
C THR A 378 -20.75 -17.34 -13.71
N ASN A 379 -22.02 -17.00 -13.75
CA ASN A 379 -22.45 -15.62 -13.68
C ASN A 379 -22.41 -15.14 -12.22
N VAL A 380 -21.56 -14.16 -11.94
CA VAL A 380 -21.43 -13.54 -10.61
C VAL A 380 -21.74 -12.05 -10.76
N ALA A 381 -22.89 -11.61 -10.27
CA ALA A 381 -23.38 -10.24 -10.43
C ALA A 381 -23.22 -9.74 -11.88
N GLU A 382 -23.60 -10.59 -12.85
CA GLU A 382 -23.51 -10.35 -14.30
C GLU A 382 -22.08 -10.28 -14.89
N PHE A 383 -21.08 -10.66 -14.10
CA PHE A 383 -19.71 -10.83 -14.60
C PHE A 383 -19.38 -12.32 -14.69
N GLY A 384 -18.95 -12.79 -15.85
CA GLY A 384 -18.55 -14.19 -16.04
C GLY A 384 -17.30 -14.54 -15.23
N CYS A 385 -17.26 -15.73 -14.60
CA CYS A 385 -16.13 -16.26 -13.85
C CYS A 385 -15.87 -17.71 -14.28
N GLY A 386 -14.65 -18.03 -14.73
CA GLY A 386 -14.22 -19.36 -15.19
C GLY A 386 -13.30 -20.09 -14.20
N THR A 387 -13.15 -19.61 -12.98
CA THR A 387 -12.16 -20.09 -12.00
C THR A 387 -12.76 -20.56 -10.67
N MET A 388 -14.01 -21.00 -10.69
CA MET A 388 -14.69 -21.48 -9.49
C MET A 388 -14.14 -22.82 -9.00
N VAL A 389 -13.79 -22.88 -7.70
CA VAL A 389 -13.28 -24.05 -6.98
C VAL A 389 -14.35 -24.55 -6.01
N HIS A 390 -14.78 -25.80 -6.18
CA HIS A 390 -15.91 -26.39 -5.47
C HIS A 390 -15.51 -26.92 -4.10
N ARG A 391 -16.36 -26.68 -3.07
CA ARG A 391 -16.02 -27.02 -1.68
C ARG A 391 -17.12 -27.81 -0.96
N GLY A 392 -18.27 -27.22 -0.75
CA GLY A 392 -19.33 -27.75 0.11
C GLY A 392 -20.48 -28.39 -0.68
N ILE A 393 -21.20 -29.33 -0.06
CA ILE A 393 -22.42 -29.92 -0.60
C ILE A 393 -23.43 -30.24 0.49
N THR A 394 -24.72 -29.90 0.26
CA THR A 394 -25.80 -30.36 1.09
C THR A 394 -27.06 -30.63 0.26
N LEU A 395 -27.99 -31.40 0.81
CA LEU A 395 -29.34 -31.57 0.28
C LEU A 395 -30.33 -30.80 1.17
N ALA A 396 -31.11 -29.90 0.56
CA ALA A 396 -32.18 -29.17 1.22
C ALA A 396 -33.45 -29.32 0.40
N LYS A 397 -34.49 -29.93 0.99
CA LYS A 397 -35.76 -30.23 0.28
C LYS A 397 -35.50 -31.04 -0.99
N SER A 398 -35.87 -30.51 -2.14
CA SER A 398 -35.73 -31.14 -3.47
C SER A 398 -34.51 -30.63 -4.25
N TYR A 399 -33.51 -30.04 -3.57
CA TYR A 399 -32.38 -29.43 -4.25
C TYR A 399 -31.04 -29.79 -3.60
N PHE A 400 -30.01 -30.05 -4.43
CA PHE A 400 -28.63 -30.03 -4.01
C PHE A 400 -28.11 -28.60 -4.03
N PHE A 401 -27.29 -28.25 -3.04
CA PHE A 401 -26.58 -27.01 -2.93
C PHE A 401 -25.09 -27.31 -2.94
N VAL A 402 -24.34 -26.73 -3.87
CA VAL A 402 -22.88 -26.93 -4.01
C VAL A 402 -22.19 -25.58 -3.91
N THR A 403 -21.34 -25.37 -2.92
CA THR A 403 -20.59 -24.12 -2.78
C THR A 403 -19.33 -24.11 -3.64
N ALA A 404 -18.95 -22.92 -4.10
CA ALA A 404 -17.67 -22.70 -4.77
C ALA A 404 -17.15 -21.27 -4.47
N TYR A 405 -15.84 -21.10 -4.53
CA TYR A 405 -15.17 -19.80 -4.44
C TYR A 405 -14.34 -19.54 -5.69
N ASP A 406 -14.07 -18.27 -6.00
CA ASP A 406 -13.20 -17.92 -7.11
C ASP A 406 -11.73 -18.15 -6.74
N GLY A 407 -11.04 -19.07 -7.43
CA GLY A 407 -9.65 -19.41 -7.21
C GLY A 407 -8.66 -18.26 -7.41
N ARG A 408 -9.08 -17.18 -8.11
CA ARG A 408 -8.30 -15.93 -8.26
C ARG A 408 -8.64 -14.88 -7.18
N GLY A 409 -9.74 -15.07 -6.44
CA GLY A 409 -10.20 -14.11 -5.45
C GLY A 409 -10.70 -12.78 -6.05
N GLU A 410 -11.11 -12.77 -7.31
CA GLU A 410 -11.64 -11.59 -8.01
C GLU A 410 -13.13 -11.45 -7.80
N GLU A 411 -13.88 -12.58 -7.82
CA GLU A 411 -15.32 -12.63 -7.71
C GLU A 411 -15.78 -13.16 -6.35
N ASN A 412 -17.04 -12.87 -6.02
CA ASN A 412 -17.67 -13.42 -4.82
C ASN A 412 -17.89 -14.94 -4.95
N SER A 413 -17.90 -15.63 -3.82
CA SER A 413 -18.21 -17.05 -3.75
C SER A 413 -19.69 -17.28 -4.11
N VAL A 414 -19.99 -18.48 -4.58
CA VAL A 414 -21.34 -18.85 -5.05
C VAL A 414 -21.83 -20.16 -4.44
N VAL A 415 -23.14 -20.36 -4.51
CA VAL A 415 -23.80 -21.64 -4.23
C VAL A 415 -24.66 -22.02 -5.42
N TYR A 416 -24.33 -23.12 -6.07
CA TYR A 416 -25.13 -23.68 -7.15
C TYR A 416 -26.28 -24.46 -6.59
N VAL A 417 -27.48 -24.27 -7.14
CA VAL A 417 -28.69 -24.98 -6.76
C VAL A 417 -29.12 -25.87 -7.90
N LEU A 418 -29.16 -27.19 -7.66
CA LEU A 418 -29.54 -28.18 -8.66
C LEU A 418 -30.77 -28.97 -8.17
N THR A 419 -31.63 -29.36 -9.09
CA THR A 419 -32.71 -30.28 -8.78
C THR A 419 -32.17 -31.59 -8.22
N LYS A 420 -32.86 -32.19 -7.26
CA LYS A 420 -32.46 -33.49 -6.67
C LYS A 420 -32.58 -34.65 -7.64
N ASP A 421 -33.58 -34.67 -8.47
CA ASP A 421 -33.93 -35.83 -9.32
C ASP A 421 -33.14 -35.77 -10.64
N ASP A 422 -33.23 -34.67 -11.38
CA ASP A 422 -32.63 -34.55 -12.71
C ASP A 422 -31.19 -33.98 -12.67
N LYS A 423 -30.81 -33.36 -11.54
CA LYS A 423 -29.49 -32.72 -11.37
C LYS A 423 -29.26 -31.51 -12.30
N GLU A 424 -30.35 -30.87 -12.68
CA GLU A 424 -30.30 -29.65 -13.49
C GLU A 424 -30.01 -28.44 -12.61
N LEU A 425 -29.13 -27.58 -13.09
CA LEU A 425 -28.83 -26.30 -12.44
C LEU A 425 -30.01 -25.34 -12.64
N VAL A 426 -30.62 -24.89 -11.54
CA VAL A 426 -31.82 -24.02 -11.57
C VAL A 426 -31.51 -22.58 -11.21
N THR A 427 -30.54 -22.33 -10.35
CA THR A 427 -30.07 -20.97 -10.03
C THR A 427 -28.69 -20.99 -9.39
N THR A 428 -28.04 -19.83 -9.39
CA THR A 428 -26.76 -19.60 -8.69
C THR A 428 -26.96 -18.53 -7.62
N ILE A 429 -26.64 -18.83 -6.37
CA ILE A 429 -26.68 -17.87 -5.27
C ILE A 429 -25.31 -17.24 -5.14
N ILE A 430 -25.22 -15.91 -5.22
CA ILE A 430 -24.00 -15.12 -5.09
C ILE A 430 -23.89 -14.69 -3.62
N LEU A 431 -22.81 -15.10 -2.96
CA LEU A 431 -22.52 -14.73 -1.58
C LEU A 431 -21.96 -13.29 -1.51
N PRO A 432 -22.12 -12.59 -0.36
CA PRO A 432 -21.68 -11.19 -0.26
C PRO A 432 -20.17 -11.01 -0.12
N ASN A 433 -19.39 -12.06 -0.16
CA ASN A 433 -17.93 -12.02 0.03
C ASN A 433 -17.19 -13.11 -0.77
N LYS A 434 -15.88 -13.04 -0.76
CA LYS A 434 -14.95 -13.94 -1.44
C LYS A 434 -14.42 -15.05 -0.52
N SER A 435 -15.20 -15.48 0.48
CA SER A 435 -14.78 -16.53 1.40
C SER A 435 -14.68 -17.89 0.71
N HIS A 436 -13.91 -18.82 1.28
CA HIS A 436 -13.78 -20.17 0.73
C HIS A 436 -15.09 -20.99 0.74
N ALA A 437 -16.12 -20.57 1.51
CA ALA A 437 -17.42 -21.25 1.60
C ALA A 437 -17.25 -22.78 1.78
N GLY A 438 -16.43 -23.22 2.75
CA GLY A 438 -15.89 -24.56 2.85
C GLY A 438 -16.95 -25.64 3.09
N GLY A 439 -17.95 -25.38 3.93
CA GLY A 439 -19.03 -26.32 4.25
C GLY A 439 -20.41 -25.71 4.15
N ILE A 440 -21.41 -26.54 3.91
CA ILE A 440 -22.82 -26.13 3.84
C ILE A 440 -23.75 -27.17 4.46
N ALA A 441 -24.71 -26.73 5.27
CA ALA A 441 -25.73 -27.60 5.89
C ALA A 441 -27.13 -26.97 5.83
N PHE A 442 -28.16 -27.83 5.96
CA PHE A 442 -29.56 -27.40 6.03
C PHE A 442 -30.21 -27.89 7.33
N ASP A 443 -30.78 -26.99 8.13
CA ASP A 443 -31.43 -27.30 9.42
C ASP A 443 -32.93 -27.54 9.32
N GLY A 444 -33.46 -27.53 8.11
CA GLY A 444 -34.90 -27.60 7.85
C GLY A 444 -35.56 -26.23 7.58
N LYS A 445 -34.90 -25.13 7.96
CA LYS A 445 -35.38 -23.75 7.80
C LYS A 445 -34.35 -22.83 7.15
N ASN A 446 -33.09 -23.01 7.46
CA ASN A 446 -31.96 -22.17 6.98
C ASN A 446 -30.88 -23.02 6.37
N LEU A 447 -30.21 -22.47 5.35
CA LEU A 447 -28.88 -22.93 4.95
C LEU A 447 -27.82 -22.27 5.83
N TRP A 448 -26.81 -23.04 6.20
CA TRP A 448 -25.67 -22.62 7.01
C TRP A 448 -24.39 -22.84 6.21
N ILE A 449 -23.60 -21.79 6.02
CA ILE A 449 -22.38 -21.83 5.21
C ILE A 449 -21.20 -21.37 6.07
N THR A 450 -20.10 -22.12 6.05
CA THR A 450 -18.87 -21.77 6.77
C THR A 450 -18.06 -20.71 6.01
N GLN A 451 -17.54 -19.73 6.74
CA GLN A 451 -16.72 -18.62 6.21
C GLN A 451 -15.62 -18.30 7.21
N ALA A 452 -14.47 -18.98 7.12
CA ALA A 452 -13.34 -18.85 8.05
C ALA A 452 -13.76 -19.06 9.53
N LYS A 453 -13.95 -18.00 10.31
CA LYS A 453 -14.40 -18.06 11.72
C LYS A 453 -15.87 -17.74 11.90
N THR A 454 -16.64 -17.72 10.84
CA THR A 454 -18.07 -17.39 10.89
C THR A 454 -18.94 -18.45 10.22
N LEU A 455 -20.20 -18.48 10.63
CA LEU A 455 -21.28 -19.18 9.95
C LEU A 455 -22.30 -18.17 9.43
N ARG A 456 -22.60 -18.24 8.16
CA ARG A 456 -23.70 -17.48 7.58
C ARG A 456 -24.97 -18.31 7.54
N SER A 457 -26.04 -17.78 8.12
CA SER A 457 -27.38 -18.37 8.08
C SER A 457 -28.22 -17.67 7.02
N ILE A 458 -28.75 -18.43 6.06
CA ILE A 458 -29.60 -17.91 4.97
C ILE A 458 -30.96 -18.57 5.08
N PRO A 459 -32.05 -17.80 5.30
CA PRO A 459 -33.41 -18.37 5.36
C PRO A 459 -33.79 -19.02 4.02
N PHE A 460 -34.23 -20.30 4.07
CA PHE A 460 -34.59 -21.02 2.85
C PHE A 460 -35.78 -20.37 2.10
N LYS A 461 -36.64 -19.64 2.82
CA LYS A 461 -37.74 -18.87 2.21
C LYS A 461 -37.27 -17.84 1.18
N THR A 462 -36.12 -17.21 1.42
CA THR A 462 -35.51 -16.24 0.48
C THR A 462 -35.06 -16.93 -0.80
N ILE A 463 -34.42 -18.10 -0.66
CA ILE A 463 -33.99 -18.92 -1.80
C ILE A 463 -35.21 -19.47 -2.55
N LYS A 464 -36.22 -19.94 -1.82
CA LYS A 464 -37.46 -20.45 -2.44
C LYS A 464 -38.13 -19.39 -3.31
N LYS A 465 -38.15 -18.13 -2.89
CA LYS A 465 -38.69 -17.04 -3.71
C LYS A 465 -37.96 -16.95 -5.06
N ALA A 466 -36.63 -16.95 -5.07
CA ALA A 466 -35.85 -16.91 -6.31
C ALA A 466 -36.07 -18.16 -7.19
N LEU A 467 -36.29 -19.34 -6.57
CA LEU A 467 -36.62 -20.57 -7.30
C LEU A 467 -38.01 -20.53 -7.91
N ASP A 468 -38.98 -19.99 -7.20
CA ASP A 468 -40.36 -19.84 -7.68
C ASP A 468 -40.47 -18.81 -8.82
N GLU A 469 -39.57 -17.81 -8.83
CA GLU A 469 -39.47 -16.77 -9.87
C GLU A 469 -38.56 -17.20 -11.04
N GLU A 470 -38.03 -18.42 -11.02
CA GLU A 470 -37.06 -18.95 -12.01
C GLU A 470 -35.84 -18.00 -12.24
N ALA A 471 -35.43 -17.27 -11.19
CA ALA A 471 -34.36 -16.32 -11.26
C ALA A 471 -33.02 -17.03 -11.60
N PRO A 472 -32.30 -16.62 -12.63
CA PRO A 472 -31.05 -17.28 -13.04
C PRO A 472 -29.96 -17.20 -11.97
N TYR A 473 -29.99 -16.16 -11.15
CA TYR A 473 -29.17 -16.02 -9.95
C TYR A 473 -29.87 -15.20 -8.85
N LEU A 474 -29.38 -15.36 -7.62
CA LEU A 474 -29.80 -14.59 -6.45
C LEU A 474 -28.57 -13.97 -5.78
N GLU A 475 -28.49 -12.65 -5.74
CA GLU A 475 -27.43 -11.92 -5.03
C GLU A 475 -27.82 -11.68 -3.57
N LEU A 476 -26.98 -12.13 -2.62
CA LEU A 476 -27.24 -12.06 -1.18
C LEU A 476 -26.59 -10.87 -0.47
N SER A 477 -26.34 -9.77 -1.14
CA SER A 477 -25.69 -8.58 -0.56
C SER A 477 -26.37 -8.06 0.72
N SER A 478 -27.68 -8.30 0.88
CA SER A 478 -28.52 -7.85 2.01
C SER A 478 -29.18 -8.97 2.81
N TYR A 479 -28.96 -10.25 2.48
CA TYR A 479 -29.66 -11.38 3.10
C TYR A 479 -28.72 -12.24 3.97
N GLY A 480 -29.29 -12.76 5.06
CA GLY A 480 -28.62 -13.69 5.97
C GLY A 480 -27.98 -13.01 7.17
N VAL A 481 -27.69 -13.83 8.18
CA VAL A 481 -27.03 -13.40 9.42
C VAL A 481 -25.69 -14.09 9.52
N GLU A 482 -24.65 -13.32 9.77
CA GLU A 482 -23.31 -13.85 10.04
C GLU A 482 -23.08 -13.97 11.55
N ILE A 483 -22.64 -15.15 11.99
CA ILE A 483 -22.42 -15.47 13.39
C ILE A 483 -20.95 -15.86 13.56
N THR A 484 -20.23 -15.13 14.39
CA THR A 484 -18.83 -15.43 14.73
C THR A 484 -18.77 -16.62 15.68
N LEU A 485 -17.85 -17.55 15.40
CA LEU A 485 -17.59 -18.73 16.23
C LEU A 485 -16.24 -18.56 16.98
N PRO A 486 -16.10 -19.19 18.15
CA PRO A 486 -14.82 -19.16 18.89
C PRO A 486 -13.71 -19.94 18.19
N GLN A 487 -14.04 -20.83 17.25
CA GLN A 487 -13.11 -21.63 16.46
C GLN A 487 -13.25 -21.41 14.97
N GLN A 488 -12.25 -21.85 14.22
CA GLN A 488 -12.34 -21.91 12.76
C GLN A 488 -13.46 -22.89 12.33
N ALA A 489 -14.23 -22.50 11.32
CA ALA A 489 -15.30 -23.29 10.72
C ALA A 489 -14.92 -23.71 9.30
N ALA A 490 -14.43 -24.92 9.13
CA ALA A 490 -14.07 -25.46 7.81
C ALA A 490 -15.25 -26.19 7.15
N THR A 491 -15.97 -27.00 7.90
CA THR A 491 -17.11 -27.79 7.42
C THR A 491 -18.25 -27.80 8.45
N VAL A 492 -19.49 -27.99 8.00
CA VAL A 492 -20.68 -27.99 8.84
C VAL A 492 -21.68 -29.06 8.40
N THR A 493 -22.31 -29.72 9.35
CA THR A 493 -23.44 -30.65 9.08
C THR A 493 -24.54 -30.48 10.13
N TYR A 494 -25.76 -30.87 9.78
CA TYR A 494 -26.90 -30.84 10.69
C TYR A 494 -27.33 -32.27 11.07
N TYR A 495 -27.32 -32.56 12.36
CA TYR A 495 -27.69 -33.88 12.85
C TYR A 495 -28.35 -33.79 14.24
N LYS A 496 -29.45 -34.49 14.44
CA LYS A 496 -30.22 -34.54 15.71
C LYS A 496 -30.52 -33.14 16.28
N LYS A 497 -31.03 -32.26 15.47
CA LYS A 497 -31.43 -30.88 15.81
C LYS A 497 -30.23 -29.98 16.25
N LEU A 498 -29.02 -30.38 15.96
CA LEU A 498 -27.80 -29.62 16.26
C LEU A 498 -27.01 -29.35 14.96
N LEU A 499 -26.38 -28.17 14.90
CA LEU A 499 -25.34 -27.92 13.93
C LEU A 499 -24.02 -28.47 14.49
N TRP A 500 -23.25 -29.15 13.67
CA TRP A 500 -21.96 -29.71 13.98
C TRP A 500 -20.92 -29.06 13.07
N VAL A 501 -19.97 -28.31 13.66
CA VAL A 501 -18.95 -27.53 12.93
C VAL A 501 -17.59 -28.10 13.25
N ALA A 502 -16.81 -28.48 12.23
CA ALA A 502 -15.45 -28.94 12.40
C ALA A 502 -14.45 -27.88 11.90
N SER A 503 -13.31 -27.83 12.59
CA SER A 503 -12.15 -27.06 12.17
C SER A 503 -11.25 -27.87 11.23
N TYR A 504 -10.48 -27.18 10.37
CA TYR A 504 -9.40 -27.75 9.57
C TYR A 504 -8.05 -27.37 10.15
N ASP A 505 -7.16 -28.35 10.25
CA ASP A 505 -5.73 -28.13 10.47
C ASP A 505 -4.97 -29.28 9.80
N GLU A 506 -3.88 -28.96 9.14
CA GLU A 506 -3.08 -29.96 8.43
C GLU A 506 -2.21 -30.79 9.40
N LEU A 507 -1.73 -30.17 10.46
CA LEU A 507 -0.70 -30.72 11.34
C LEU A 507 -1.23 -31.08 12.72
N LYS A 508 -2.23 -30.35 13.24
CA LYS A 508 -2.76 -30.52 14.60
C LYS A 508 -4.17 -31.09 14.57
N PRO A 509 -4.55 -31.95 15.52
CA PRO A 509 -5.92 -32.39 15.70
C PRO A 509 -6.86 -31.19 15.91
N GLY A 510 -8.00 -31.19 15.23
CA GLY A 510 -9.02 -30.18 15.36
C GLY A 510 -10.14 -30.55 16.31
N TYR A 511 -11.23 -29.81 16.24
CA TYR A 511 -12.43 -30.02 17.04
C TYR A 511 -13.68 -30.04 16.17
N LEU A 512 -14.66 -30.87 16.60
CA LEU A 512 -16.03 -30.86 16.11
C LEU A 512 -16.92 -30.37 17.26
N VAL A 513 -17.53 -29.21 17.09
CA VAL A 513 -18.38 -28.59 18.11
C VAL A 513 -19.83 -28.63 17.64
N SER A 514 -20.70 -29.10 18.53
CA SER A 514 -22.15 -29.06 18.29
C SER A 514 -22.78 -27.80 18.87
N TYR A 515 -23.68 -27.20 18.12
CA TYR A 515 -24.38 -25.99 18.52
C TYR A 515 -25.90 -26.22 18.54
N LYS A 516 -26.56 -25.78 19.60
CA LYS A 516 -27.99 -25.62 19.65
C LYS A 516 -28.36 -24.32 18.93
N ILE A 517 -29.32 -24.41 18.03
CA ILE A 517 -29.90 -23.24 17.35
C ILE A 517 -31.02 -22.69 18.21
N SER A 518 -30.99 -21.45 18.57
CA SER A 518 -32.01 -20.65 19.20
C SER A 518 -32.28 -19.38 18.40
N LYS A 519 -33.15 -18.53 18.87
CA LYS A 519 -33.45 -17.22 18.26
C LYS A 519 -33.41 -16.15 19.34
N LYS A 520 -32.84 -15.01 18.98
CA LYS A 520 -32.94 -13.75 19.72
C LYS A 520 -33.67 -12.75 18.81
N GLY A 521 -34.94 -12.51 19.08
CA GLY A 521 -35.80 -11.83 18.12
C GLY A 521 -35.92 -12.61 16.81
N SER A 522 -35.66 -11.99 15.68
CA SER A 522 -35.65 -12.61 14.34
C SER A 522 -34.35 -13.30 13.96
N LYS A 523 -33.25 -13.08 14.71
CA LYS A 523 -31.91 -13.57 14.38
C LYS A 523 -31.60 -14.92 15.03
N PRO A 524 -30.95 -15.88 14.33
CA PRO A 524 -30.50 -17.12 14.92
C PRO A 524 -29.29 -16.86 15.85
N GLU A 525 -29.26 -17.61 16.94
CA GLU A 525 -28.13 -17.69 17.87
C GLU A 525 -27.64 -19.14 18.00
N LEU A 526 -26.36 -19.31 18.25
CA LEU A 526 -25.71 -20.61 18.39
C LEU A 526 -25.09 -20.75 19.79
N THR A 527 -25.56 -21.75 20.54
CA THR A 527 -24.99 -22.09 21.85
C THR A 527 -24.19 -23.38 21.73
N PRO A 528 -22.88 -23.40 22.04
CA PRO A 528 -22.09 -24.60 22.00
C PRO A 528 -22.50 -25.58 23.09
N LEU A 529 -22.56 -26.89 22.76
CA LEU A 529 -22.97 -27.94 23.70
C LEU A 529 -21.90 -29.00 23.92
N LYS A 530 -21.36 -29.58 22.86
CA LYS A 530 -20.42 -30.70 22.91
C LYS A 530 -19.22 -30.44 22.03
N THR A 531 -18.04 -30.80 22.51
CA THR A 531 -16.79 -30.75 21.73
C THR A 531 -16.23 -32.16 21.60
N ILE A 532 -15.89 -32.57 20.39
CA ILE A 532 -15.28 -33.87 20.06
C ILE A 532 -13.89 -33.58 19.46
N SER A 533 -12.86 -34.29 19.88
CA SER A 533 -11.54 -34.21 19.22
C SER A 533 -11.61 -34.81 17.81
N MET A 534 -11.06 -34.11 16.81
CA MET A 534 -11.07 -34.53 15.41
C MET A 534 -9.67 -34.83 14.92
N PRO A 535 -9.51 -35.73 13.96
CA PRO A 535 -8.21 -35.93 13.31
C PRO A 535 -7.79 -34.68 12.51
N THR A 536 -6.55 -34.65 12.05
CA THR A 536 -6.04 -33.64 11.10
C THR A 536 -6.73 -33.76 9.73
N ARG A 537 -6.69 -32.69 8.94
CA ARG A 537 -7.05 -32.66 7.49
C ARG A 537 -8.51 -32.97 7.19
N VAL A 538 -9.39 -32.50 8.04
CA VAL A 538 -10.85 -32.67 7.89
C VAL A 538 -11.39 -31.67 6.89
N GLN A 539 -11.92 -32.15 5.77
CA GLN A 539 -12.52 -31.32 4.72
C GLN A 539 -14.06 -31.40 4.72
N GLY A 540 -14.62 -32.52 5.18
CA GLY A 540 -16.06 -32.71 5.22
C GLY A 540 -16.51 -33.68 6.30
N ILE A 541 -17.76 -33.54 6.76
CA ILE A 541 -18.36 -34.39 7.78
C ILE A 541 -19.83 -34.71 7.47
N ALA A 542 -20.27 -35.95 7.76
CA ALA A 542 -21.64 -36.33 7.68
C ALA A 542 -21.97 -37.38 8.74
N PHE A 543 -23.17 -37.32 9.34
CA PHE A 543 -23.70 -38.36 10.20
C PHE A 543 -24.67 -39.28 9.45
N SER A 544 -24.46 -40.57 9.57
CA SER A 544 -25.46 -41.55 9.13
C SER A 544 -26.66 -41.62 10.12
N SER A 545 -27.77 -42.15 9.67
CA SER A 545 -28.98 -42.28 10.50
C SER A 545 -28.74 -43.04 11.82
N ASN A 546 -27.85 -44.03 11.82
CA ASN A 546 -27.48 -44.83 13.00
C ASN A 546 -26.34 -44.21 13.86
N GLY A 547 -25.99 -42.96 13.62
CA GLY A 547 -25.04 -42.16 14.44
C GLY A 547 -23.56 -42.42 14.17
N ARG A 548 -23.19 -43.02 13.04
CA ARG A 548 -21.81 -43.10 12.60
C ARG A 548 -21.40 -41.75 11.99
N LEU A 549 -20.26 -41.20 12.41
CA LEU A 549 -19.67 -40.02 11.81
C LEU A 549 -18.73 -40.44 10.69
N ILE A 550 -18.97 -39.94 9.49
CA ILE A 550 -18.10 -40.10 8.33
C ILE A 550 -17.33 -38.79 8.17
N VAL A 551 -16.01 -38.92 8.05
CA VAL A 551 -15.08 -37.78 7.95
C VAL A 551 -14.33 -37.87 6.63
N SER A 552 -14.51 -36.88 5.76
CA SER A 552 -13.73 -36.71 4.53
C SER A 552 -12.41 -36.03 4.90
N ARG A 553 -11.30 -36.69 4.55
CA ARG A 553 -9.96 -36.21 4.83
C ARG A 553 -9.14 -36.12 3.55
N SER A 554 -8.50 -34.98 3.33
CA SER A 554 -7.73 -34.73 2.12
C SER A 554 -6.54 -33.82 2.43
N CYS A 555 -5.37 -34.21 1.92
CA CYS A 555 -4.17 -33.40 1.99
C CYS A 555 -3.12 -33.90 1.01
N GLN A 556 -2.38 -32.95 0.40
CA GLN A 556 -1.33 -33.19 -0.58
C GLN A 556 -1.82 -33.88 -1.87
N THR A 557 -1.30 -33.45 -2.99
CA THR A 557 -1.62 -34.05 -4.30
C THR A 557 -0.52 -35.00 -4.78
N ASP A 558 0.70 -34.84 -4.26
CA ASP A 558 1.84 -35.70 -4.60
C ASP A 558 1.91 -36.88 -3.62
N PRO A 559 1.78 -38.13 -4.13
CA PRO A 559 1.86 -39.34 -3.30
C PRO A 559 3.19 -39.54 -2.55
N LYS A 560 4.26 -38.89 -3.01
CA LYS A 560 5.60 -38.98 -2.41
C LYS A 560 5.75 -38.02 -1.19
N LYS A 561 4.90 -37.04 -1.06
CA LYS A 561 4.96 -36.07 0.04
C LYS A 561 4.38 -36.67 1.32
N ARG A 562 5.05 -36.37 2.45
CA ARG A 562 4.54 -36.71 3.78
C ARG A 562 3.14 -36.11 3.98
N GLY A 563 2.20 -36.96 4.39
CA GLY A 563 0.82 -36.54 4.65
C GLY A 563 -0.14 -36.72 3.47
N TYR A 564 0.29 -37.29 2.35
CA TYR A 564 -0.62 -37.68 1.27
C TYR A 564 -1.76 -38.54 1.81
N MET A 565 -2.99 -38.08 1.65
CA MET A 565 -4.17 -38.71 2.22
C MET A 565 -5.43 -38.24 1.51
N HIS A 566 -6.22 -39.19 0.99
CA HIS A 566 -7.52 -38.92 0.36
C HIS A 566 -8.46 -40.08 0.70
N GLN A 567 -9.29 -39.89 1.72
CA GLN A 567 -10.10 -40.97 2.26
C GLN A 567 -11.34 -40.51 3.02
N LEU A 568 -12.27 -41.46 3.19
CA LEU A 568 -13.39 -41.35 4.10
C LEU A 568 -13.15 -42.26 5.32
N ASP A 569 -13.04 -41.67 6.50
CA ASP A 569 -12.91 -42.42 7.76
C ASP A 569 -14.25 -42.47 8.48
N VAL A 570 -14.62 -43.62 9.03
CA VAL A 570 -15.87 -43.85 9.73
C VAL A 570 -15.61 -44.06 11.23
N TYR A 571 -16.33 -43.30 12.05
CA TYR A 571 -16.25 -43.36 13.51
C TYR A 571 -17.63 -43.63 14.12
N LYS A 572 -17.63 -44.09 15.38
CA LYS A 572 -18.87 -44.22 16.19
C LYS A 572 -18.68 -43.50 17.52
N PRO A 573 -18.75 -42.18 17.55
CA PRO A 573 -18.59 -41.41 18.78
C PRO A 573 -19.72 -41.67 19.76
N ASN A 574 -19.44 -41.69 21.07
CA ASN A 574 -20.48 -41.80 22.08
C ASN A 574 -21.09 -40.42 22.36
N LEU A 575 -22.11 -40.07 21.58
CA LEU A 575 -22.82 -38.79 21.70
C LEU A 575 -23.74 -38.68 22.93
N LYS A 576 -24.00 -39.80 23.63
CA LYS A 576 -24.82 -39.81 24.86
C LYS A 576 -24.07 -39.34 26.10
N LYS A 577 -22.74 -39.45 26.08
CA LYS A 577 -21.89 -39.03 27.20
C LYS A 577 -22.12 -37.53 27.41
N ALA A 578 -22.88 -37.19 28.47
CA ALA A 578 -22.93 -35.82 28.95
C ALA A 578 -21.57 -35.47 29.50
N SER A 579 -20.87 -34.46 28.97
CA SER A 579 -19.56 -34.21 29.49
C SER A 579 -19.27 -32.72 29.64
N LYS A 580 -18.78 -32.39 30.79
CA LYS A 580 -17.80 -31.33 30.98
C LYS A 580 -16.50 -31.87 30.36
N GLY A 581 -16.08 -31.39 29.19
CA GLY A 581 -14.83 -31.74 28.55
C GLY A 581 -14.91 -32.21 27.09
N ILE A 582 -13.76 -32.56 26.52
CA ILE A 582 -13.63 -32.98 25.12
C ILE A 582 -13.90 -34.49 25.00
N ILE A 583 -14.84 -34.87 24.15
CA ILE A 583 -15.19 -36.27 23.87
C ILE A 583 -14.17 -36.85 22.88
N SER A 584 -13.67 -38.03 23.13
CA SER A 584 -12.85 -38.75 22.16
C SER A 584 -13.71 -39.24 20.99
N LEU A 585 -13.20 -39.09 19.77
CA LEU A 585 -13.83 -39.63 18.56
C LEU A 585 -13.83 -41.16 18.54
N GLY A 586 -12.91 -41.79 19.26
CA GLY A 586 -12.70 -43.23 19.29
C GLY A 586 -11.90 -43.75 18.09
N LYS A 587 -11.81 -45.08 17.97
CA LYS A 587 -11.05 -45.73 16.88
C LYS A 587 -11.79 -45.63 15.54
N VAL A 588 -11.03 -45.50 14.43
CA VAL A 588 -11.55 -45.63 13.07
C VAL A 588 -12.16 -47.02 12.90
N ARG A 589 -13.36 -47.10 12.40
CA ARG A 589 -14.12 -48.36 12.16
C ARG A 589 -14.01 -48.85 10.75
N SER A 590 -13.84 -47.94 9.78
CA SER A 590 -13.67 -48.24 8.36
C SER A 590 -12.99 -47.05 7.70
N THR A 591 -12.15 -47.33 6.70
CA THR A 591 -11.52 -46.32 5.84
C THR A 591 -11.75 -46.70 4.40
N VAL A 592 -12.14 -45.76 3.59
CA VAL A 592 -12.33 -45.91 2.13
C VAL A 592 -11.46 -44.88 1.42
N ALA A 593 -10.51 -45.36 0.59
CA ALA A 593 -9.74 -44.49 -0.28
C ALA A 593 -10.62 -43.91 -1.39
N VAL A 594 -10.44 -42.62 -1.68
CA VAL A 594 -11.15 -41.91 -2.74
C VAL A 594 -10.16 -41.11 -3.59
N PRO A 595 -10.54 -40.59 -4.76
CA PRO A 595 -9.68 -39.70 -5.55
C PRO A 595 -9.20 -38.47 -4.77
N THR A 596 -8.11 -37.87 -5.26
CA THR A 596 -7.48 -36.71 -4.61
C THR A 596 -8.40 -35.49 -4.54
N MET A 597 -8.15 -34.64 -3.54
CA MET A 597 -8.84 -33.36 -3.34
C MET A 597 -10.34 -33.56 -3.11
N ASN A 598 -10.68 -34.57 -2.30
CA ASN A 598 -12.03 -34.78 -1.80
C ASN A 598 -12.35 -33.78 -0.68
N GLU A 599 -13.51 -33.15 -0.79
CA GLU A 599 -13.98 -32.07 0.06
C GLU A 599 -15.19 -32.49 0.92
N GLU A 600 -16.19 -31.66 0.99
CA GLU A 600 -17.42 -31.90 1.76
C GLU A 600 -18.18 -33.13 1.26
N ILE A 601 -18.94 -33.71 2.16
CA ILE A 601 -19.78 -34.88 1.92
C ILE A 601 -21.21 -34.67 2.49
N THR A 602 -22.20 -35.19 1.78
CA THR A 602 -23.57 -35.21 2.29
C THR A 602 -24.22 -36.58 2.07
N ILE A 603 -25.24 -36.88 2.86
CA ILE A 603 -25.96 -38.16 2.76
C ILE A 603 -27.38 -37.88 2.28
N SER A 604 -27.80 -38.59 1.23
CA SER A 604 -29.19 -38.62 0.74
C SER A 604 -29.64 -40.05 0.50
N GLY A 605 -30.67 -40.47 1.22
CA GLY A 605 -31.14 -41.85 1.17
C GLY A 605 -30.04 -42.85 1.53
N ASN A 606 -29.78 -43.81 0.66
CA ASN A 606 -28.73 -44.81 0.84
C ASN A 606 -27.41 -44.49 0.15
N ARG A 607 -27.17 -43.22 -0.20
CA ARG A 607 -25.97 -42.74 -0.88
C ARG A 607 -25.27 -41.66 -0.05
N ILE A 608 -23.93 -41.64 -0.13
CA ILE A 608 -23.08 -40.54 0.25
C ILE A 608 -22.59 -39.85 -1.03
N TYR A 609 -22.69 -38.54 -1.06
CA TYR A 609 -22.24 -37.68 -2.16
C TYR A 609 -20.98 -36.95 -1.73
N ILE A 610 -19.98 -36.93 -2.61
CA ILE A 610 -18.64 -36.36 -2.34
C ILE A 610 -18.36 -35.31 -3.40
N VAL A 611 -17.98 -34.11 -2.98
CA VAL A 611 -17.46 -33.06 -3.86
C VAL A 611 -15.95 -33.19 -3.99
N PHE A 612 -15.42 -32.81 -5.13
CA PHE A 612 -13.99 -32.78 -5.43
C PHE A 612 -13.64 -31.42 -6.02
N GLU A 613 -12.57 -30.79 -5.53
CA GLU A 613 -12.04 -29.57 -6.13
C GLU A 613 -11.04 -29.82 -7.26
N SER A 614 -10.60 -31.06 -7.43
CA SER A 614 -9.54 -31.45 -8.38
C SER A 614 -9.81 -31.08 -9.84
N VAL A 615 -11.08 -30.94 -10.24
CA VAL A 615 -11.45 -30.52 -11.60
C VAL A 615 -11.00 -29.08 -11.90
N SER A 616 -10.96 -28.22 -10.90
CA SER A 616 -10.59 -26.80 -11.02
C SER A 616 -9.08 -26.60 -11.23
N PHE A 617 -8.27 -27.62 -11.01
CA PHE A 617 -6.82 -27.56 -11.13
C PHE A 617 -6.30 -28.39 -12.31
N TYR A 618 -5.80 -27.73 -13.34
CA TYR A 618 -5.26 -28.40 -14.54
C TYR A 618 -4.10 -29.34 -14.23
N SER A 619 -3.30 -29.03 -13.21
CA SER A 619 -2.17 -29.85 -12.74
C SER A 619 -2.58 -31.09 -11.93
N ALA A 620 -3.85 -31.21 -11.52
CA ALA A 620 -4.32 -32.35 -10.74
C ALA A 620 -4.41 -33.61 -11.62
N GLU A 621 -3.61 -34.63 -11.29
CA GLU A 621 -3.58 -35.89 -12.04
C GLU A 621 -4.92 -36.62 -11.98
N GLN A 622 -5.59 -36.62 -10.81
CA GLN A 622 -6.84 -37.33 -10.59
C GLN A 622 -8.05 -36.37 -10.67
N ARG A 623 -8.20 -35.67 -11.79
CA ARG A 623 -9.32 -34.76 -12.00
C ARG A 623 -10.67 -35.48 -11.96
N VAL A 624 -11.61 -34.98 -11.16
CA VAL A 624 -12.97 -35.52 -11.01
C VAL A 624 -13.97 -34.41 -11.36
N ASP A 625 -14.68 -34.57 -12.47
CA ASP A 625 -15.62 -33.58 -13.03
C ASP A 625 -17.04 -33.65 -12.45
N ARG A 626 -17.24 -34.41 -11.38
CA ARG A 626 -18.58 -34.70 -10.86
C ARG A 626 -18.63 -34.83 -9.36
N VAL A 627 -19.79 -34.56 -8.79
CA VAL A 627 -20.18 -35.03 -7.46
C VAL A 627 -20.38 -36.55 -7.56
N CYS A 628 -19.59 -37.30 -6.80
CA CYS A 628 -19.60 -38.75 -6.85
C CYS A 628 -20.51 -39.35 -5.79
N ALA A 629 -21.39 -40.30 -6.18
CA ALA A 629 -22.28 -41.03 -5.30
C ALA A 629 -21.74 -42.43 -4.99
N LEU A 630 -21.59 -42.75 -3.70
CA LEU A 630 -21.24 -44.10 -3.24
C LEU A 630 -22.36 -44.69 -2.37
N PRO A 631 -22.58 -46.02 -2.38
CA PRO A 631 -23.50 -46.64 -1.41
C PRO A 631 -23.01 -46.43 0.01
N ILE A 632 -23.87 -45.94 0.91
CA ILE A 632 -23.48 -45.71 2.31
C ILE A 632 -23.08 -47.02 3.01
N SER A 633 -23.73 -48.15 2.63
CA SER A 633 -23.39 -49.49 3.13
C SER A 633 -21.93 -49.89 2.81
N TYR A 634 -21.39 -49.51 1.65
CA TYR A 634 -20.01 -49.73 1.31
C TYR A 634 -19.06 -48.91 2.20
N VAL A 635 -19.35 -47.64 2.37
CA VAL A 635 -18.51 -46.73 3.18
C VAL A 635 -18.53 -47.11 4.67
N THR A 636 -19.69 -47.50 5.19
CA THR A 636 -19.87 -47.85 6.59
C THR A 636 -19.67 -49.34 6.90
N LYS A 637 -19.27 -50.15 5.94
CA LYS A 637 -19.01 -51.57 6.18
C LYS A 637 -17.87 -51.70 7.17
N LEU A 638 -18.12 -52.36 8.30
CA LEU A 638 -17.08 -52.65 9.28
C LEU A 638 -16.04 -53.58 8.65
N THR A 639 -14.82 -53.18 8.61
CA THR A 639 -13.70 -54.10 8.35
C THR A 639 -13.66 -55.09 9.51
N LYS A 640 -14.02 -56.35 9.24
CA LYS A 640 -13.70 -57.42 10.20
C LYS A 640 -12.15 -57.45 10.31
N LYS A 641 -11.62 -57.04 11.44
CA LYS A 641 -10.28 -57.40 11.85
C LYS A 641 -10.30 -58.80 12.44
#